data_c7f0e1a336dad95161aa5c1b28471e17
#
_entry.id   c7f0e1a336dad95161aa5c1b28471e17
#
_cell.length_a   1.000
_cell.length_b   1.000
_cell.length_c   1.000
_cell.angle_alpha   90.00
_cell.angle_beta   90.00
_cell.angle_gamma   90.00
#
_symmetry.space_group_name_H-M   'P 1'
#
loop_
_entity.id
_entity.type
_entity.pdbx_description
1 polymer ?
#
loop_
_entity_poly.entity_id
_entity_poly.type
_entity_poly.pdbx_seq_one_letter_code
_entity_poly.pdbx_strand_id
1 'polypeptide(L)'
;MELKKRLSQDLKDYQSIPFWSWNDELEADELRRQIREMKKAGIGGFFMHARGGLTTEYLGEKWFDVTGACIDEARKQGMDAWCYDENGWPSGFAGMKLLEDENNWEHYIVCETKKEFDESALAVYALNGQRIERVRAALDGEHDYITLYERKNSSVVDILNPEIVRKFLDETHEKYYARFGRDFGNPMMGFFTDEPQFFRWDTAYTPVMLEEYRRRSGEDLLDELGALFVDCEQSDRLRFRYWTVMNFLYTENFAKQIYDWCTEHNCQLTGHTIEESSLFGQMMCCAGVMPFYKYEHKPGMDWLGRDISTEASPRQVSSVAQQYGKKHVLTETFACAGWDVTPRELKRIAEWQYVNGVNQMCQHLYPYSIRGQRKRDYPAFYSEHNTWTQPEEFRHFNDYFTALGYMLAESTEVADVAVIHPIHSAYLTFKRNERDCVTELNRRFFELIETLGRANIGHHYIDETLLKEDGRVDGDRLVMGKCAYSIVVVPEMDNLDANTAALLKQFVANGGKLYLQGEAPTLVDGEKADLSFLRANIAFDDMVSDEYSINAPSTEIRSTMRHADFGRFLYAVNLSSEATFAVEYRFAAKGAKRFDLEAREEAPLSFRREGDEIVVPLTFAPGQSYVILLDDEAQSVAPAETGAVHSVTDGEAEIVAADENTLTLDYASMSFDGVEYTRPLPIMAVSDRLLRGKTNRTVFVKYAFEMAERPASLRVEFEDMNARSVRLNGEELGKTETGSFDLSFRTADILDKAVVGHNELVFEIDYTQPQEVYDVFNGVYYEHSDGTESLINCLSYRTNIECVYLRGDFGVKAGAFREGEKHTLITSDGFAIVPSKKKVHIGALAQEGYPFFGGRMTFRFHVTADGTETMLRLPGRYAIAKVRVNGGAEKMVMFDTVCDVSGLLKKGDNTVDVTLYSSYRNVFGPFHFAKDPEPFGVSPDLFSGYGWWKEDGTCEHYTDDYAFVRFGLTGLELA
;
A
#
# COMPACT_ATOMS: atom_id res chain seq x y z
N MET A 1 -18.28 17.36 24.43
CA MET A 1 -19.74 17.10 24.11
C MET A 1 -20.09 17.36 22.64
N GLU A 2 -19.55 18.42 22.02
CA GLU A 2 -19.83 18.74 20.61
C GLU A 2 -19.22 17.73 19.62
N LEU A 3 -17.94 17.37 19.80
CA LEU A 3 -17.26 16.38 18.94
C LEU A 3 -17.95 15.02 18.98
N LYS A 4 -18.30 14.51 20.17
CA LYS A 4 -19.06 13.25 20.30
C LYS A 4 -20.39 13.27 19.51
N LYS A 5 -21.11 14.40 19.55
CA LYS A 5 -22.34 14.58 18.80
C LYS A 5 -22.09 14.56 17.27
N ARG A 6 -21.00 15.20 16.80
CA ARG A 6 -20.62 15.21 15.39
C ARG A 6 -20.25 13.81 14.93
N LEU A 7 -19.45 13.07 15.71
CA LEU A 7 -19.07 11.69 15.42
C LEU A 7 -20.21 10.67 15.53
N SER A 8 -21.36 11.06 16.06
CA SER A 8 -22.59 10.23 16.04
C SER A 8 -23.51 10.46 14.83
N GLN A 9 -23.14 11.37 13.93
CA GLN A 9 -23.84 11.62 12.67
C GLN A 9 -23.42 10.60 11.59
N ASP A 10 -23.98 10.71 10.40
CA ASP A 10 -23.54 9.95 9.25
C ASP A 10 -22.14 10.45 8.83
N LEU A 11 -21.16 9.58 8.91
CA LEU A 11 -19.75 9.84 8.57
C LEU A 11 -19.33 9.15 7.27
N LYS A 12 -20.25 8.81 6.39
CA LYS A 12 -19.99 8.08 5.16
C LYS A 12 -18.81 8.66 4.37
N ASP A 13 -18.73 9.98 4.24
CA ASP A 13 -17.72 10.67 3.44
C ASP A 13 -16.26 10.51 3.99
N TYR A 14 -16.12 10.04 5.24
CA TYR A 14 -14.83 9.83 5.92
C TYR A 14 -14.49 8.35 6.08
N GLN A 15 -15.41 7.46 5.74
CA GLN A 15 -15.20 6.03 5.75
C GLN A 15 -14.25 5.63 4.62
N SER A 16 -13.62 4.47 4.77
CA SER A 16 -12.73 3.92 3.75
C SER A 16 -13.46 3.54 2.47
N ILE A 17 -12.71 3.53 1.37
CA ILE A 17 -13.16 3.17 0.03
C ILE A 17 -12.15 2.19 -0.54
N PRO A 18 -12.23 0.87 -0.24
CA PRO A 18 -11.24 -0.10 -0.68
C PRO A 18 -11.24 -0.32 -2.20
N PHE A 19 -10.11 -0.78 -2.74
CA PHE A 19 -10.10 -1.46 -4.02
C PHE A 19 -10.88 -2.76 -3.91
N TRP A 20 -11.95 -2.84 -4.68
CA TRP A 20 -12.74 -4.05 -4.82
C TRP A 20 -12.35 -4.76 -6.10
N SER A 21 -11.44 -5.72 -5.95
CA SER A 21 -10.85 -6.45 -7.07
C SER A 21 -11.88 -7.36 -7.73
N TRP A 22 -12.31 -7.00 -8.94
CA TRP A 22 -13.19 -7.79 -9.80
C TRP A 22 -12.32 -8.75 -10.63
N ASN A 23 -12.07 -9.90 -10.10
CA ASN A 23 -11.01 -10.81 -10.52
C ASN A 23 -11.48 -12.22 -10.91
N ASP A 24 -12.76 -12.42 -11.22
CA ASP A 24 -13.30 -13.70 -11.67
C ASP A 24 -14.49 -13.49 -12.65
N GLU A 25 -15.30 -14.50 -12.89
CA GLU A 25 -16.60 -14.34 -13.53
C GLU A 25 -17.57 -13.64 -12.58
N LEU A 26 -18.03 -12.46 -12.99
CA LEU A 26 -18.83 -11.61 -12.12
C LEU A 26 -20.30 -12.00 -12.14
N GLU A 27 -20.88 -12.15 -10.95
CA GLU A 27 -22.29 -12.45 -10.75
C GLU A 27 -22.96 -11.36 -9.90
N ALA A 28 -24.03 -10.75 -10.41
CA ALA A 28 -24.67 -9.60 -9.80
C ALA A 28 -25.13 -9.85 -8.34
N ASP A 29 -25.61 -11.04 -8.04
CA ASP A 29 -26.10 -11.35 -6.70
C ASP A 29 -24.97 -11.49 -5.68
N GLU A 30 -23.83 -12.04 -6.09
CA GLU A 30 -22.63 -12.11 -5.27
C GLU A 30 -22.05 -10.72 -5.03
N LEU A 31 -21.94 -9.89 -6.06
CA LEU A 31 -21.51 -8.50 -5.91
C LEU A 31 -22.38 -7.72 -4.93
N ARG A 32 -23.72 -7.85 -5.05
CA ARG A 32 -24.65 -7.23 -4.08
C ARG A 32 -24.45 -7.78 -2.66
N ARG A 33 -24.14 -9.06 -2.50
CA ARG A 33 -23.84 -9.65 -1.19
C ARG A 33 -22.60 -9.00 -0.59
N GLN A 34 -21.50 -8.91 -1.36
CA GLN A 34 -20.25 -8.31 -0.90
C GLN A 34 -20.42 -6.82 -0.55
N ILE A 35 -21.20 -6.04 -1.30
CA ILE A 35 -21.52 -4.65 -0.93
C ILE A 35 -22.20 -4.57 0.46
N ARG A 36 -23.11 -5.52 0.75
CA ARG A 36 -23.74 -5.56 2.07
C ARG A 36 -22.78 -5.92 3.20
N GLU A 37 -21.80 -6.80 2.94
CA GLU A 37 -20.75 -7.12 3.91
C GLU A 37 -19.80 -5.91 4.11
N MET A 38 -19.41 -5.21 3.06
CA MET A 38 -18.68 -3.95 3.16
C MET A 38 -19.40 -2.93 4.03
N LYS A 39 -20.72 -2.77 3.84
CA LYS A 39 -21.52 -1.85 4.68
C LYS A 39 -21.52 -2.24 6.14
N LYS A 40 -21.63 -3.54 6.46
CA LYS A 40 -21.54 -4.03 7.84
C LYS A 40 -20.15 -3.76 8.44
N ALA A 41 -19.10 -3.85 7.62
CA ALA A 41 -17.72 -3.57 8.00
C ALA A 41 -17.42 -2.06 8.18
N GLY A 42 -18.40 -1.17 8.02
CA GLY A 42 -18.20 0.28 8.19
C GLY A 42 -17.47 0.94 7.01
N ILE A 43 -17.52 0.33 5.83
CA ILE A 43 -16.97 0.86 4.57
C ILE A 43 -18.01 1.80 3.94
N GLY A 44 -17.57 2.97 3.45
CA GLY A 44 -18.43 4.04 2.93
C GLY A 44 -18.65 3.99 1.43
N GLY A 45 -17.75 3.39 0.69
CA GLY A 45 -17.77 3.23 -0.75
C GLY A 45 -16.81 2.16 -1.23
N PHE A 46 -16.69 1.97 -2.53
CA PHE A 46 -15.80 0.98 -3.12
C PHE A 46 -15.38 1.39 -4.53
N PHE A 47 -14.16 1.03 -4.93
CA PHE A 47 -13.69 1.14 -6.31
C PHE A 47 -13.92 -0.18 -7.04
N MET A 48 -14.76 -0.18 -8.08
CA MET A 48 -15.00 -1.33 -8.96
C MET A 48 -13.79 -1.53 -9.86
N HIS A 49 -12.84 -2.33 -9.41
CA HIS A 49 -11.51 -2.44 -9.99
C HIS A 49 -11.34 -3.75 -10.76
N ALA A 50 -11.28 -3.67 -12.10
CA ALA A 50 -10.93 -4.82 -12.94
C ALA A 50 -9.49 -5.25 -12.66
N ARG A 51 -9.28 -6.53 -12.33
CA ARG A 51 -7.99 -7.05 -11.86
C ARG A 51 -7.65 -8.38 -12.50
N GLY A 52 -6.39 -8.77 -12.43
CA GLY A 52 -5.88 -10.06 -12.91
C GLY A 52 -6.73 -11.24 -12.48
N GLY A 53 -7.13 -12.09 -13.43
CA GLY A 53 -8.07 -13.18 -13.24
C GLY A 53 -9.52 -12.87 -13.62
N LEU A 54 -9.86 -11.63 -14.00
CA LEU A 54 -11.18 -11.28 -14.53
C LEU A 54 -11.49 -12.09 -15.79
N THR A 55 -12.63 -12.79 -15.81
CA THR A 55 -13.11 -13.55 -16.97
C THR A 55 -14.34 -12.89 -17.63
N THR A 56 -15.02 -11.99 -16.96
CA THR A 56 -16.04 -11.12 -17.54
C THR A 56 -15.37 -10.09 -18.45
N GLU A 57 -15.81 -9.97 -19.69
CA GLU A 57 -15.25 -9.02 -20.66
C GLU A 57 -15.30 -7.60 -20.13
N TYR A 58 -14.12 -6.98 -19.95
CA TYR A 58 -13.99 -5.59 -19.49
C TYR A 58 -14.66 -4.63 -20.47
N LEU A 59 -15.49 -3.73 -19.97
CA LEU A 59 -16.32 -2.78 -20.73
C LEU A 59 -17.29 -3.42 -21.72
N GLY A 60 -17.55 -4.75 -21.60
CA GLY A 60 -18.58 -5.47 -22.34
C GLY A 60 -19.98 -5.29 -21.73
N GLU A 61 -21.01 -5.87 -22.35
CA GLU A 61 -22.40 -5.74 -21.86
C GLU A 61 -22.60 -6.31 -20.46
N LYS A 62 -22.06 -7.52 -20.16
CA LYS A 62 -22.14 -8.11 -18.81
C LYS A 62 -21.44 -7.23 -17.76
N TRP A 63 -20.30 -6.62 -18.12
CA TRP A 63 -19.59 -5.67 -17.27
C TRP A 63 -20.49 -4.51 -16.85
N PHE A 64 -21.15 -3.86 -17.80
CA PHE A 64 -22.04 -2.74 -17.50
C PHE A 64 -23.31 -3.19 -16.77
N ASP A 65 -23.83 -4.38 -17.04
CA ASP A 65 -24.98 -4.92 -16.30
C ASP A 65 -24.66 -5.10 -14.82
N VAL A 66 -23.52 -5.68 -14.48
CA VAL A 66 -23.10 -5.88 -13.09
C VAL A 66 -22.67 -4.56 -12.42
N THR A 67 -22.05 -3.63 -13.15
CA THR A 67 -21.77 -2.27 -12.68
C THR A 67 -23.08 -1.55 -12.30
N GLY A 68 -24.09 -1.62 -13.15
CA GLY A 68 -25.41 -1.06 -12.84
C GLY A 68 -26.04 -1.69 -11.61
N ALA A 69 -25.91 -3.00 -11.44
CA ALA A 69 -26.39 -3.71 -10.25
C ALA A 69 -25.69 -3.24 -8.96
N CYS A 70 -24.39 -2.93 -9.04
CA CYS A 70 -23.60 -2.39 -7.92
C CYS A 70 -24.00 -0.94 -7.60
N ILE A 71 -24.18 -0.08 -8.59
CA ILE A 71 -24.67 1.30 -8.43
C ILE A 71 -26.04 1.29 -7.73
N ASP A 72 -26.95 0.41 -8.16
CA ASP A 72 -28.26 0.27 -7.54
C ASP A 72 -28.19 -0.23 -6.09
N GLU A 73 -27.31 -1.18 -5.80
CA GLU A 73 -27.15 -1.69 -4.43
C GLU A 73 -26.44 -0.64 -3.54
N ALA A 74 -25.43 0.07 -4.04
CA ALA A 74 -24.79 1.19 -3.34
C ALA A 74 -25.82 2.25 -2.93
N ARG A 75 -26.73 2.63 -3.82
CA ARG A 75 -27.84 3.56 -3.53
C ARG A 75 -28.74 3.05 -2.41
N LYS A 76 -29.09 1.76 -2.40
CA LYS A 76 -29.92 1.14 -1.34
C LYS A 76 -29.22 1.12 0.00
N GLN A 77 -27.91 0.89 0.00
CA GLN A 77 -27.09 0.81 1.22
C GLN A 77 -26.59 2.19 1.70
N GLY A 78 -26.81 3.26 0.95
CA GLY A 78 -26.25 4.58 1.23
C GLY A 78 -24.73 4.59 1.20
N MET A 79 -24.14 3.95 0.19
CA MET A 79 -22.70 3.88 -0.08
C MET A 79 -22.36 4.61 -1.37
N ASP A 80 -21.09 4.96 -1.54
CA ASP A 80 -20.55 5.53 -2.76
C ASP A 80 -19.99 4.43 -3.68
N ALA A 81 -20.34 4.51 -4.96
CA ALA A 81 -19.74 3.67 -5.99
C ALA A 81 -18.72 4.50 -6.78
N TRP A 82 -17.55 3.95 -7.01
CA TRP A 82 -16.49 4.53 -7.82
C TRP A 82 -16.07 3.53 -8.88
N CYS A 83 -15.64 4.00 -10.03
CA CYS A 83 -15.02 3.18 -11.04
C CYS A 83 -13.50 3.31 -10.97
N TYR A 84 -12.82 2.23 -11.22
CA TYR A 84 -11.42 2.21 -11.59
C TYR A 84 -11.36 2.35 -13.11
N ASP A 85 -10.48 3.19 -13.63
CA ASP A 85 -10.51 3.60 -15.03
C ASP A 85 -9.77 2.65 -15.99
N GLU A 86 -9.26 1.51 -15.47
CA GLU A 86 -8.43 0.58 -16.21
C GLU A 86 -8.81 -0.89 -15.97
N ASN A 87 -8.22 -1.81 -16.75
CA ASN A 87 -8.15 -3.25 -16.47
C ASN A 87 -6.71 -3.62 -16.07
N GLY A 88 -6.48 -3.90 -14.78
CA GLY A 88 -5.15 -3.99 -14.21
C GLY A 88 -4.56 -2.60 -13.94
N TRP A 89 -3.26 -2.42 -14.03
CA TRP A 89 -2.54 -1.17 -13.90
C TRP A 89 -1.28 -1.14 -14.79
N PRO A 90 -0.68 0.01 -15.11
CA PRO A 90 -1.11 1.36 -14.77
C PRO A 90 -2.24 1.88 -15.65
N SER A 91 -2.85 3.00 -15.27
CA SER A 91 -3.91 3.65 -16.04
C SER A 91 -3.40 4.29 -17.34
N GLY A 92 -4.27 4.29 -18.37
CA GLY A 92 -4.01 4.94 -19.65
C GLY A 92 -4.11 4.03 -20.86
N PHE A 93 -4.36 2.73 -20.69
CA PHE A 93 -4.33 1.68 -21.72
C PHE A 93 -5.70 1.29 -22.26
N ALA A 94 -6.77 1.59 -21.51
CA ALA A 94 -8.15 1.17 -21.79
C ALA A 94 -8.29 -0.36 -21.97
N GLY A 95 -7.73 -1.15 -21.03
CA GLY A 95 -7.73 -2.60 -21.11
C GLY A 95 -6.88 -3.15 -22.26
N MET A 96 -5.72 -2.55 -22.49
CA MET A 96 -4.80 -2.84 -23.60
C MET A 96 -5.30 -2.45 -25.00
N LYS A 97 -6.52 -1.94 -25.13
CA LYS A 97 -7.11 -1.62 -26.42
C LYS A 97 -6.34 -0.55 -27.20
N LEU A 98 -5.76 0.44 -26.50
CA LEU A 98 -5.00 1.48 -27.16
C LEU A 98 -3.67 0.98 -27.74
N LEU A 99 -3.13 -0.14 -27.27
CA LEU A 99 -1.93 -0.76 -27.81
C LEU A 99 -2.13 -1.46 -29.17
N GLU A 100 -3.39 -1.68 -29.60
CA GLU A 100 -3.68 -2.25 -30.91
C GLU A 100 -3.28 -1.33 -32.08
N ASP A 101 -3.14 0.00 -31.82
CA ASP A 101 -2.69 1.00 -32.80
C ASP A 101 -1.27 1.47 -32.46
N GLU A 102 -0.29 1.17 -33.31
CA GLU A 102 1.12 1.58 -33.16
C GLU A 102 1.34 3.10 -33.05
N ASN A 103 0.35 3.91 -33.44
CA ASN A 103 0.41 5.37 -33.29
C ASN A 103 0.14 5.84 -31.85
N ASN A 104 -0.33 4.93 -31.00
CA ASN A 104 -0.56 5.21 -29.59
C ASN A 104 0.61 4.75 -28.69
N TRP A 105 1.61 4.07 -29.26
CA TRP A 105 2.72 3.55 -28.48
C TRP A 105 3.63 4.66 -27.98
N GLU A 106 4.14 4.47 -26.77
CA GLU A 106 5.12 5.36 -26.18
C GLU A 106 6.38 5.44 -27.03
N HIS A 107 6.96 6.63 -27.07
CA HIS A 107 8.24 6.87 -27.72
C HIS A 107 9.34 7.07 -26.67
N TYR A 108 10.55 6.64 -26.99
CA TYR A 108 11.73 6.85 -26.16
C TYR A 108 12.97 7.08 -27.00
N ILE A 109 14.00 7.67 -26.40
CA ILE A 109 15.26 7.98 -27.07
C ILE A 109 16.35 7.06 -26.57
N VAL A 110 17.04 6.43 -27.51
CA VAL A 110 18.29 5.69 -27.28
C VAL A 110 19.46 6.56 -27.73
N CYS A 111 20.45 6.71 -26.86
CA CYS A 111 21.68 7.44 -27.16
C CYS A 111 22.83 6.47 -27.38
N GLU A 112 23.51 6.58 -28.52
CA GLU A 112 24.69 5.80 -28.87
C GLU A 112 25.86 6.68 -29.25
N THR A 113 27.08 6.29 -28.89
CA THR A 113 28.31 6.93 -29.41
C THR A 113 28.81 6.14 -30.61
N LYS A 114 28.91 6.78 -31.79
CA LYS A 114 29.33 6.16 -33.06
C LYS A 114 30.52 6.86 -33.67
N LYS A 115 31.31 6.11 -34.46
CA LYS A 115 32.42 6.68 -35.30
C LYS A 115 31.96 7.18 -36.65
N GLU A 116 30.79 6.75 -37.08
CA GLU A 116 30.21 7.08 -38.39
C GLU A 116 28.95 7.89 -38.21
N PHE A 117 28.75 8.85 -39.09
CA PHE A 117 27.52 9.63 -39.16
C PHE A 117 26.38 8.76 -39.68
N ASP A 118 25.25 8.79 -39.02
CA ASP A 118 24.08 8.00 -39.37
C ASP A 118 22.91 8.90 -39.78
N GLU A 119 22.56 8.90 -41.05
CA GLU A 119 21.47 9.71 -41.61
C GLU A 119 20.08 9.24 -41.14
N SER A 120 19.95 8.00 -40.63
CA SER A 120 18.68 7.47 -40.16
C SER A 120 18.34 7.85 -38.73
N ALA A 121 19.25 8.47 -38.02
CA ALA A 121 19.08 8.92 -36.64
C ALA A 121 18.11 10.10 -36.52
N LEU A 122 17.42 10.23 -35.39
CA LEU A 122 16.61 11.39 -35.04
C LEU A 122 17.45 12.68 -35.04
N ALA A 123 18.64 12.61 -34.48
CA ALA A 123 19.63 13.68 -34.49
C ALA A 123 21.04 13.13 -34.21
N VAL A 124 22.03 13.80 -34.79
CA VAL A 124 23.45 13.48 -34.61
C VAL A 124 24.19 14.73 -34.17
N TYR A 125 25.07 14.60 -33.20
CA TYR A 125 25.85 15.68 -32.62
C TYR A 125 27.35 15.36 -32.61
N ALA A 126 28.16 16.43 -32.61
CA ALA A 126 29.57 16.34 -32.34
C ALA A 126 29.93 17.28 -31.18
N LEU A 127 30.93 16.88 -30.38
CA LEU A 127 31.47 17.73 -29.33
C LEU A 127 32.50 18.70 -29.93
N ASN A 128 32.27 20.01 -29.76
CA ASN A 128 33.20 21.08 -30.11
C ASN A 128 33.68 21.75 -28.81
N GLY A 129 34.79 21.28 -28.28
CA GLY A 129 35.26 21.68 -26.95
C GLY A 129 34.33 21.14 -25.83
N GLN A 130 33.69 22.05 -25.08
CA GLN A 130 32.71 21.72 -24.04
C GLN A 130 31.27 21.97 -24.51
N ARG A 131 31.04 22.20 -25.81
CA ARG A 131 29.70 22.40 -26.38
C ARG A 131 29.33 21.27 -27.30
N ILE A 132 28.06 20.94 -27.32
CA ILE A 132 27.47 20.01 -28.28
C ILE A 132 26.88 20.77 -29.45
N GLU A 133 27.11 20.29 -30.66
CA GLU A 133 26.60 20.92 -31.91
C GLU A 133 25.91 19.86 -32.76
N ARG A 134 24.68 20.12 -33.18
CA ARG A 134 23.98 19.24 -34.13
C ARG A 134 24.65 19.27 -35.49
N VAL A 135 24.97 18.08 -36.00
CA VAL A 135 25.55 17.90 -37.34
C VAL A 135 24.51 17.23 -38.25
N ARG A 136 24.51 17.65 -39.52
CA ARG A 136 23.53 17.17 -40.53
C ARG A 136 24.21 16.48 -41.70
N ALA A 137 25.52 16.26 -41.61
CA ALA A 137 26.32 15.50 -42.54
C ALA A 137 27.60 15.02 -41.84
N ALA A 138 28.27 14.02 -42.41
CA ALA A 138 29.54 13.56 -41.89
C ALA A 138 30.58 14.69 -41.89
N LEU A 139 31.33 14.81 -40.81
CA LEU A 139 32.43 15.77 -40.68
C LEU A 139 33.71 15.16 -41.24
N ASP A 140 34.66 16.03 -41.69
CA ASP A 140 35.96 15.58 -42.15
C ASP A 140 36.81 15.06 -40.97
N GLY A 141 37.42 13.88 -41.11
CA GLY A 141 38.28 13.27 -40.10
C GLY A 141 37.59 12.24 -39.23
N GLU A 142 38.26 11.78 -38.17
CA GLU A 142 37.68 10.88 -37.18
C GLU A 142 36.96 11.69 -36.09
N HIS A 143 35.69 11.40 -35.90
CA HIS A 143 34.85 12.00 -34.88
C HIS A 143 34.08 10.95 -34.09
N ASP A 144 33.82 11.27 -32.85
CA ASP A 144 32.81 10.57 -32.04
C ASP A 144 31.50 11.36 -32.15
N TYR A 145 30.47 10.71 -32.71
CA TYR A 145 29.13 11.26 -32.82
C TYR A 145 28.25 10.76 -31.66
N ILE A 146 27.57 11.68 -31.02
CA ILE A 146 26.45 11.38 -30.14
C ILE A 146 25.22 11.24 -31.03
N THR A 147 24.71 10.03 -31.18
CA THR A 147 23.66 9.68 -32.12
C THR A 147 22.39 9.28 -31.36
N LEU A 148 21.29 9.95 -31.62
CA LEU A 148 20.02 9.73 -30.95
C LEU A 148 19.06 9.01 -31.90
N TYR A 149 18.46 7.92 -31.39
CA TYR A 149 17.44 7.16 -32.08
C TYR A 149 16.14 7.24 -31.35
N GLU A 150 15.10 7.61 -32.07
CA GLU A 150 13.72 7.43 -31.60
C GLU A 150 13.32 5.97 -31.74
N ARG A 151 12.71 5.41 -30.69
CA ARG A 151 12.16 4.06 -30.65
C ARG A 151 10.74 4.11 -30.11
N LYS A 152 9.95 3.07 -30.41
CA LYS A 152 8.61 2.89 -29.88
C LYS A 152 8.56 1.65 -28.97
N ASN A 153 7.78 1.73 -27.92
CA ASN A 153 7.50 0.61 -27.03
C ASN A 153 6.06 0.13 -27.24
N SER A 154 5.91 -1.07 -27.79
CA SER A 154 4.61 -1.67 -28.11
C SER A 154 3.81 -2.11 -26.87
N SER A 155 4.42 -2.03 -25.69
CA SER A 155 3.79 -2.43 -24.42
C SER A 155 3.31 -1.25 -23.58
N VAL A 156 3.49 -0.01 -24.04
CA VAL A 156 3.14 1.20 -23.28
C VAL A 156 2.48 2.24 -24.17
N VAL A 157 1.51 2.94 -23.63
CA VAL A 157 0.75 4.01 -24.30
C VAL A 157 1.41 5.36 -24.04
N ASP A 158 1.53 6.22 -25.06
CA ASP A 158 2.01 7.59 -24.95
C ASP A 158 0.97 8.50 -24.27
N ILE A 159 0.93 8.48 -22.94
CA ILE A 159 0.04 9.33 -22.14
C ILE A 159 0.45 10.80 -22.10
N LEU A 160 1.61 11.16 -22.66
CA LEU A 160 2.04 12.56 -22.79
C LEU A 160 1.36 13.25 -23.98
N ASN A 161 0.78 12.48 -24.90
CA ASN A 161 0.08 12.97 -26.08
C ASN A 161 -1.42 13.21 -25.78
N PRO A 162 -1.90 14.45 -25.85
CA PRO A 162 -3.29 14.78 -25.48
C PRO A 162 -4.33 14.11 -26.38
N GLU A 163 -4.01 13.79 -27.64
CA GLU A 163 -4.93 13.08 -28.55
C GLU A 163 -5.11 11.64 -28.12
N ILE A 164 -4.05 11.01 -27.59
CA ILE A 164 -4.09 9.62 -27.11
C ILE A 164 -4.84 9.56 -25.79
N VAL A 165 -4.63 10.52 -24.89
CA VAL A 165 -5.41 10.63 -23.64
C VAL A 165 -6.90 10.85 -23.95
N ARG A 166 -7.24 11.62 -24.99
CA ARG A 166 -8.63 11.75 -25.42
C ARG A 166 -9.22 10.40 -25.87
N LYS A 167 -8.46 9.60 -26.63
CA LYS A 167 -8.89 8.23 -26.98
C LYS A 167 -9.10 7.34 -25.74
N PHE A 168 -8.23 7.49 -24.70
CA PHE A 168 -8.43 6.79 -23.43
C PHE A 168 -9.77 7.17 -22.78
N LEU A 169 -10.09 8.45 -22.71
CA LEU A 169 -11.38 8.93 -22.21
C LEU A 169 -12.56 8.39 -23.04
N ASP A 170 -12.45 8.37 -24.38
CA ASP A 170 -13.48 7.87 -25.28
C ASP A 170 -13.73 6.36 -25.11
N GLU A 171 -12.68 5.59 -24.87
CA GLU A 171 -12.75 4.14 -24.69
C GLU A 171 -13.19 3.71 -23.28
N THR A 172 -13.07 4.58 -22.27
CA THR A 172 -13.38 4.28 -20.89
C THR A 172 -14.49 5.20 -20.34
N HIS A 173 -14.18 6.39 -19.93
CA HIS A 173 -15.05 7.33 -19.22
C HIS A 173 -16.36 7.64 -19.98
N GLU A 174 -16.29 7.88 -21.29
CA GLU A 174 -17.46 8.14 -22.12
C GLU A 174 -18.42 6.96 -22.17
N LYS A 175 -17.91 5.73 -22.13
CA LYS A 175 -18.76 4.53 -22.11
C LYS A 175 -19.52 4.41 -20.78
N TYR A 176 -18.87 4.72 -19.66
CA TYR A 176 -19.55 4.78 -18.37
C TYR A 176 -20.60 5.91 -18.35
N TYR A 177 -20.24 7.10 -18.85
CA TYR A 177 -21.16 8.22 -18.90
C TYR A 177 -22.39 7.93 -19.77
N ALA A 178 -22.19 7.30 -20.92
CA ALA A 178 -23.29 6.89 -21.80
C ALA A 178 -24.31 5.96 -21.11
N ARG A 179 -23.86 5.13 -20.18
CA ARG A 179 -24.71 4.17 -19.44
C ARG A 179 -25.25 4.75 -18.13
N PHE A 180 -24.44 5.46 -17.37
CA PHE A 180 -24.69 5.83 -15.98
C PHE A 180 -24.60 7.34 -15.70
N GLY A 181 -24.55 8.20 -16.70
CA GLY A 181 -24.40 9.64 -16.51
C GLY A 181 -25.46 10.28 -15.61
N ARG A 182 -26.64 9.67 -15.44
CA ARG A 182 -27.67 10.10 -14.49
C ARG A 182 -27.32 9.85 -13.03
N ASP A 183 -26.43 8.90 -12.80
CA ASP A 183 -26.01 8.43 -11.48
C ASP A 183 -24.72 9.12 -11.02
N PHE A 184 -24.08 9.88 -11.93
CA PHE A 184 -22.85 10.62 -11.64
C PHE A 184 -23.08 11.67 -10.55
N GLY A 185 -22.16 11.69 -9.58
CA GLY A 185 -22.23 12.51 -8.38
C GLY A 185 -23.10 11.93 -7.26
N ASN A 186 -23.96 10.92 -7.52
CA ASN A 186 -24.73 10.20 -6.50
C ASN A 186 -25.49 8.99 -7.10
N PRO A 187 -25.16 7.72 -6.78
CA PRO A 187 -24.06 7.28 -5.91
C PRO A 187 -22.74 7.06 -6.65
N MET A 188 -22.70 7.18 -7.98
CA MET A 188 -21.46 7.03 -8.76
C MET A 188 -20.63 8.30 -8.67
N MET A 189 -19.63 8.29 -7.79
CA MET A 189 -18.91 9.50 -7.42
C MET A 189 -17.83 9.90 -8.42
N GLY A 190 -17.24 8.94 -9.13
CA GLY A 190 -16.19 9.25 -10.10
C GLY A 190 -15.24 8.09 -10.40
N PHE A 191 -14.02 8.45 -10.74
CA PHE A 191 -13.00 7.52 -11.20
C PHE A 191 -11.75 7.57 -10.35
N PHE A 192 -11.10 6.41 -10.24
CA PHE A 192 -9.74 6.26 -9.72
C PHE A 192 -8.80 6.04 -10.91
N THR A 193 -7.73 6.83 -10.99
CA THR A 193 -6.61 6.64 -11.93
C THR A 193 -5.39 6.16 -11.16
N ASP A 194 -4.78 5.07 -11.63
CA ASP A 194 -3.76 4.32 -10.91
C ASP A 194 -2.42 4.41 -11.60
N GLU A 195 -1.45 5.04 -10.95
CA GLU A 195 -0.05 5.10 -11.32
C GLU A 195 0.24 5.42 -12.80
N PRO A 196 -0.45 6.37 -13.43
CA PRO A 196 -0.10 6.75 -14.79
C PRO A 196 1.35 7.19 -14.85
N GLN A 197 2.08 6.73 -15.86
CA GLN A 197 3.51 6.97 -15.94
C GLN A 197 3.99 7.02 -17.39
N PHE A 198 5.00 7.85 -17.67
CA PHE A 198 5.84 7.63 -18.83
C PHE A 198 6.90 6.59 -18.47
N PHE A 199 7.19 5.72 -19.39
CA PHE A 199 7.72 4.42 -19.04
C PHE A 199 9.18 4.40 -18.58
N ARG A 200 9.55 3.32 -17.84
CA ARG A 200 10.81 3.12 -17.09
C ARG A 200 11.98 2.58 -17.90
N TRP A 201 11.87 2.35 -19.22
CA TRP A 201 12.92 1.63 -19.95
C TRP A 201 14.11 2.46 -20.35
N ASP A 202 13.87 3.58 -21.04
CA ASP A 202 14.92 4.47 -21.51
C ASP A 202 14.48 5.92 -21.32
N THR A 203 15.08 6.87 -22.00
CA THR A 203 14.69 8.28 -21.83
C THR A 203 13.35 8.52 -22.52
N ALA A 204 12.30 8.75 -21.74
CA ALA A 204 10.96 9.01 -22.23
C ALA A 204 10.93 10.21 -23.18
N TYR A 205 10.16 10.10 -24.24
CA TYR A 205 10.02 11.12 -25.28
C TYR A 205 8.63 11.03 -25.90
N THR A 206 8.14 12.12 -26.42
CA THR A 206 6.95 12.18 -27.26
C THR A 206 7.13 13.20 -28.37
N PRO A 207 6.65 12.96 -29.58
CA PRO A 207 6.74 13.91 -30.67
C PRO A 207 6.09 15.28 -30.38
N VAL A 208 5.04 15.32 -29.56
CA VAL A 208 4.35 16.57 -29.18
C VAL A 208 5.25 17.50 -28.36
N MET A 209 6.30 16.96 -27.77
CA MET A 209 7.29 17.73 -27.00
C MET A 209 8.01 18.77 -27.84
N LEU A 210 8.27 18.51 -29.11
CA LEU A 210 8.99 19.42 -29.99
C LEU A 210 8.30 20.78 -30.14
N GLU A 211 6.98 20.73 -30.30
CA GLU A 211 6.16 21.94 -30.40
C GLU A 211 6.08 22.68 -29.07
N GLU A 212 5.82 21.96 -27.98
CA GLU A 212 5.70 22.56 -26.66
C GLU A 212 7.04 23.17 -26.17
N TYR A 213 8.16 22.48 -26.43
CA TYR A 213 9.48 23.01 -26.11
C TYR A 213 9.76 24.32 -26.88
N ARG A 214 9.46 24.32 -28.19
CA ARG A 214 9.62 25.54 -29.02
C ARG A 214 8.71 26.66 -28.55
N ARG A 215 7.48 26.37 -28.19
CA ARG A 215 6.52 27.35 -27.67
C ARG A 215 7.01 28.00 -26.37
N ARG A 216 7.68 27.28 -25.51
CA ARG A 216 8.17 27.79 -24.21
C ARG A 216 9.53 28.46 -24.31
N SER A 217 10.47 27.86 -25.04
CA SER A 217 11.87 28.34 -25.11
C SER A 217 12.16 29.26 -26.31
N GLY A 218 11.37 29.18 -27.38
CA GLY A 218 11.66 29.79 -28.67
C GLY A 218 12.74 29.06 -29.48
N GLU A 219 13.27 27.94 -28.99
CA GLU A 219 14.37 27.15 -29.54
C GLU A 219 13.88 25.80 -30.09
N ASP A 220 14.67 25.21 -30.99
CA ASP A 220 14.40 23.84 -31.48
C ASP A 220 15.08 22.81 -30.56
N LEU A 221 14.30 21.95 -29.91
CA LEU A 221 14.83 20.93 -29.01
C LEU A 221 15.93 20.08 -29.67
N LEU A 222 15.72 19.70 -30.94
CA LEU A 222 16.65 18.82 -31.64
C LEU A 222 18.02 19.48 -31.91
N ASP A 223 18.16 20.80 -31.74
CA ASP A 223 19.46 21.42 -31.90
C ASP A 223 20.40 21.17 -30.70
N GLU A 224 19.85 20.86 -29.52
CA GLU A 224 20.61 20.66 -28.27
C GLU A 224 20.29 19.37 -27.55
N LEU A 225 19.35 18.52 -28.04
CA LEU A 225 18.84 17.34 -27.31
C LEU A 225 19.95 16.37 -26.87
N GLY A 226 21.05 16.29 -27.58
CA GLY A 226 22.22 15.50 -27.19
C GLY A 226 22.83 15.90 -25.83
N ALA A 227 22.64 17.15 -25.38
CA ALA A 227 23.09 17.62 -24.06
C ALA A 227 22.31 17.00 -22.88
N LEU A 228 21.22 16.29 -23.16
CA LEU A 228 20.52 15.49 -22.16
C LEU A 228 21.38 14.31 -21.68
N PHE A 229 22.18 13.75 -22.59
CA PHE A 229 22.91 12.49 -22.40
C PHE A 229 24.40 12.69 -22.06
N VAL A 230 24.96 13.81 -22.37
CA VAL A 230 26.38 14.13 -22.13
C VAL A 230 26.52 15.42 -21.32
N ASP A 231 27.55 15.47 -20.48
CA ASP A 231 27.84 16.66 -19.69
C ASP A 231 28.61 17.68 -20.55
N CYS A 232 28.02 18.84 -20.81
CA CYS A 232 28.54 19.93 -21.60
C CYS A 232 28.02 21.30 -21.10
N GLU A 233 28.42 22.40 -21.69
CA GLU A 233 27.98 23.74 -21.25
C GLU A 233 26.46 23.96 -21.33
N GLN A 234 25.76 23.22 -22.19
CA GLN A 234 24.32 23.35 -22.39
C GLN A 234 23.50 22.41 -21.48
N SER A 235 24.13 21.46 -20.81
CA SER A 235 23.45 20.34 -20.15
C SER A 235 22.46 20.81 -19.08
N ASP A 236 22.86 21.64 -18.15
CA ASP A 236 22.01 22.05 -17.02
C ASP A 236 20.76 22.76 -17.52
N ARG A 237 20.92 23.72 -18.42
CA ARG A 237 19.83 24.49 -19.01
C ARG A 237 18.89 23.60 -19.84
N LEU A 238 19.44 22.69 -20.66
CA LEU A 238 18.62 21.80 -21.48
C LEU A 238 17.85 20.82 -20.62
N ARG A 239 18.53 20.16 -19.65
CA ARG A 239 17.92 19.20 -18.75
C ARG A 239 16.78 19.83 -17.95
N PHE A 240 17.00 21.03 -17.39
CA PHE A 240 15.95 21.79 -16.72
C PHE A 240 14.73 22.02 -17.61
N ARG A 241 14.94 22.53 -18.84
CA ARG A 241 13.84 22.81 -19.79
C ARG A 241 13.15 21.54 -20.25
N TYR A 242 13.92 20.48 -20.52
CA TYR A 242 13.40 19.19 -20.97
C TYR A 242 12.43 18.60 -19.93
N TRP A 243 12.89 18.46 -18.71
CA TRP A 243 12.08 17.86 -17.64
C TRP A 243 10.92 18.76 -17.20
N THR A 244 11.07 20.07 -17.26
CA THR A 244 9.96 21.01 -17.08
C THR A 244 8.86 20.79 -18.12
N VAL A 245 9.21 20.57 -19.39
CA VAL A 245 8.23 20.25 -20.43
C VAL A 245 7.62 18.87 -20.22
N MET A 246 8.42 17.87 -19.86
CA MET A 246 7.92 16.51 -19.58
C MET A 246 6.89 16.50 -18.45
N ASN A 247 7.21 17.12 -17.33
CA ASN A 247 6.27 17.23 -16.21
C ASN A 247 4.99 18.00 -16.59
N PHE A 248 5.13 19.06 -17.38
CA PHE A 248 3.98 19.80 -17.90
C PHE A 248 3.08 18.92 -18.78
N LEU A 249 3.66 18.17 -19.75
CA LEU A 249 2.87 17.31 -20.62
C LEU A 249 2.17 16.21 -19.81
N TYR A 250 2.87 15.62 -18.86
CA TYR A 250 2.28 14.63 -17.96
C TYR A 250 1.11 15.20 -17.16
N THR A 251 1.28 16.38 -16.61
CA THR A 251 0.28 17.00 -15.73
C THR A 251 -0.91 17.55 -16.53
N GLU A 252 -0.66 18.34 -17.59
CA GLU A 252 -1.72 19.02 -18.35
C GLU A 252 -2.45 18.09 -19.32
N ASN A 253 -1.69 17.20 -19.99
CA ASN A 253 -2.29 16.34 -21.03
C ASN A 253 -2.97 15.12 -20.45
N PHE A 254 -2.48 14.56 -19.34
CA PHE A 254 -3.11 13.44 -18.68
C PHE A 254 -4.00 13.89 -17.51
N ALA A 255 -3.41 14.32 -16.40
CA ALA A 255 -4.15 14.59 -15.16
C ALA A 255 -5.25 15.64 -15.34
N LYS A 256 -4.88 16.81 -15.88
CA LYS A 256 -5.84 17.90 -16.07
C LYS A 256 -6.93 17.55 -17.06
N GLN A 257 -6.62 16.87 -18.16
CA GLN A 257 -7.63 16.51 -19.15
C GLN A 257 -8.71 15.59 -18.55
N ILE A 258 -8.32 14.62 -17.72
CA ILE A 258 -9.26 13.73 -17.02
C ILE A 258 -10.01 14.50 -15.92
N TYR A 259 -9.32 15.35 -15.17
CA TYR A 259 -9.93 16.22 -14.15
C TYR A 259 -11.02 17.13 -14.73
N ASP A 260 -10.72 17.80 -15.85
CA ASP A 260 -11.65 18.69 -16.51
C ASP A 260 -12.87 17.90 -17.01
N TRP A 261 -12.66 16.72 -17.62
CA TRP A 261 -13.73 15.83 -18.05
C TRP A 261 -14.61 15.41 -16.87
N CYS A 262 -14.03 14.97 -15.76
CA CYS A 262 -14.78 14.60 -14.56
C CYS A 262 -15.59 15.78 -13.99
N THR A 263 -14.98 16.97 -13.95
CA THR A 263 -15.65 18.20 -13.50
C THR A 263 -16.85 18.55 -14.36
N GLU A 264 -16.71 18.50 -15.68
CA GLU A 264 -17.75 18.78 -16.65
C GLU A 264 -18.92 17.77 -16.57
N HIS A 265 -18.64 16.53 -16.16
CA HIS A 265 -19.62 15.44 -16.08
C HIS A 265 -20.16 15.21 -14.65
N ASN A 266 -19.93 16.15 -13.71
CA ASN A 266 -20.42 16.09 -12.33
C ASN A 266 -19.93 14.86 -11.57
N CYS A 267 -18.68 14.47 -11.79
CA CYS A 267 -18.02 13.41 -11.03
C CYS A 267 -16.62 13.85 -10.59
N GLN A 268 -15.92 13.01 -9.85
CA GLN A 268 -14.64 13.33 -9.24
C GLN A 268 -13.55 12.43 -9.83
N LEU A 269 -12.32 12.95 -9.85
CA LEU A 269 -11.10 12.20 -10.07
C LEU A 269 -10.38 12.03 -8.74
N THR A 270 -9.93 10.82 -8.45
CA THR A 270 -8.97 10.48 -7.40
C THR A 270 -7.96 9.50 -7.96
N GLY A 271 -6.88 9.27 -7.26
CA GLY A 271 -5.81 8.39 -7.69
C GLY A 271 -4.51 8.72 -7.02
N HIS A 272 -3.41 8.35 -7.63
CA HIS A 272 -2.05 8.70 -7.22
C HIS A 272 -1.07 8.49 -8.37
N THR A 273 0.14 8.99 -8.18
CA THR A 273 1.28 8.75 -9.07
C THR A 273 2.09 7.55 -8.59
N ILE A 274 3.10 7.14 -9.34
CA ILE A 274 4.01 6.06 -8.96
C ILE A 274 5.35 6.61 -8.43
N GLU A 275 6.04 5.81 -7.62
CA GLU A 275 7.41 6.06 -7.14
C GLU A 275 7.57 7.39 -6.40
N GLU A 276 6.56 7.81 -5.68
CA GLU A 276 6.47 9.10 -4.98
C GLU A 276 7.53 9.30 -3.89
N SER A 277 8.08 8.20 -3.39
CA SER A 277 8.92 8.18 -2.18
C SER A 277 10.33 8.74 -2.38
N SER A 278 10.82 8.86 -3.63
CA SER A 278 12.19 9.32 -3.90
C SER A 278 12.28 10.22 -5.12
N LEU A 279 13.24 11.15 -5.11
CA LEU A 279 13.50 12.03 -6.26
C LEU A 279 13.86 11.22 -7.51
N PHE A 280 14.63 10.14 -7.37
CA PHE A 280 14.99 9.28 -8.50
C PHE A 280 13.74 8.60 -9.10
N GLY A 281 12.89 8.03 -8.26
CA GLY A 281 11.65 7.38 -8.69
C GLY A 281 10.72 8.34 -9.40
N GLN A 282 10.51 9.54 -8.85
CA GLN A 282 9.70 10.58 -9.48
C GLN A 282 10.25 10.98 -10.85
N MET A 283 11.57 11.16 -10.96
CA MET A 283 12.22 11.48 -12.23
C MET A 283 12.05 10.37 -13.27
N MET A 284 12.06 9.11 -12.83
CA MET A 284 11.88 7.98 -13.73
C MET A 284 10.48 7.88 -14.33
N CYS A 285 9.45 8.34 -13.66
CA CYS A 285 8.08 8.00 -13.97
C CYS A 285 7.17 9.18 -14.29
N CYS A 286 7.44 10.38 -13.73
CA CYS A 286 6.54 11.53 -13.85
C CYS A 286 7.26 12.91 -13.82
N ALA A 287 8.57 12.95 -13.59
CA ALA A 287 9.37 14.14 -13.42
C ALA A 287 8.88 15.09 -12.29
N GLY A 288 8.20 14.56 -11.29
CA GLY A 288 7.67 15.30 -10.14
C GLY A 288 6.18 15.07 -9.93
N VAL A 289 5.79 14.77 -8.71
CA VAL A 289 4.44 14.32 -8.35
C VAL A 289 3.50 15.45 -7.95
N MET A 290 4.00 16.51 -7.30
CA MET A 290 3.16 17.52 -6.67
C MET A 290 2.22 18.27 -7.62
N PRO A 291 2.60 18.64 -8.87
CA PRO A 291 1.70 19.28 -9.81
C PRO A 291 0.49 18.41 -10.20
N PHE A 292 0.64 17.08 -10.21
CA PHE A 292 -0.44 16.14 -10.50
C PHE A 292 -1.58 16.23 -9.48
N TYR A 293 -1.27 16.31 -8.19
CA TYR A 293 -2.25 16.39 -7.11
C TYR A 293 -3.18 17.61 -7.18
N LYS A 294 -2.75 18.69 -7.86
CA LYS A 294 -3.60 19.85 -8.15
C LYS A 294 -4.85 19.43 -8.93
N TYR A 295 -4.71 18.50 -9.83
CA TYR A 295 -5.76 18.05 -10.75
C TYR A 295 -6.47 16.77 -10.30
N GLU A 296 -6.50 16.49 -9.01
CA GLU A 296 -7.35 15.49 -8.40
C GLU A 296 -8.36 16.16 -7.46
N HIS A 297 -9.62 15.74 -7.50
CA HIS A 297 -10.64 16.24 -6.57
C HIS A 297 -10.35 15.73 -5.15
N LYS A 298 -9.90 14.50 -5.04
CA LYS A 298 -9.36 13.88 -3.83
C LYS A 298 -7.94 13.40 -4.16
N PRO A 299 -6.90 14.22 -3.89
CA PRO A 299 -5.54 13.77 -4.16
C PRO A 299 -5.16 12.58 -3.28
N GLY A 300 -4.39 11.68 -3.86
CA GLY A 300 -3.97 10.47 -3.19
C GLY A 300 -2.50 10.17 -3.30
N MET A 301 -2.09 9.16 -2.52
CA MET A 301 -0.76 8.57 -2.54
C MET A 301 -0.88 7.05 -2.43
N ASP A 302 0.21 6.34 -2.73
CA ASP A 302 0.36 4.92 -2.45
C ASP A 302 1.46 4.63 -1.43
N TRP A 303 1.22 3.59 -0.61
CA TRP A 303 2.24 3.05 0.29
C TRP A 303 2.09 1.54 0.48
N LEU A 304 3.02 0.79 -0.10
CA LEU A 304 3.06 -0.66 -0.06
C LEU A 304 4.01 -1.19 1.02
N GLY A 305 3.79 -2.44 1.45
CA GLY A 305 4.67 -3.13 2.40
C GLY A 305 4.32 -2.91 3.87
N ARG A 306 5.22 -3.36 4.74
CA ARG A 306 4.99 -3.42 6.21
C ARG A 306 5.67 -2.30 6.98
N ASP A 307 6.69 -1.67 6.41
CA ASP A 307 7.45 -0.65 7.10
C ASP A 307 6.99 0.75 6.72
N ILE A 308 7.28 1.70 7.55
CA ILE A 308 7.15 3.12 7.27
C ILE A 308 8.49 3.67 6.80
N SER A 309 8.47 4.82 6.13
CA SER A 309 9.66 5.49 5.64
C SER A 309 9.71 6.95 6.09
N THR A 310 10.44 7.77 5.38
CA THR A 310 10.42 9.22 5.55
C THR A 310 9.04 9.79 5.25
N GLU A 311 8.78 11.00 5.70
CA GLU A 311 7.49 11.65 5.57
C GLU A 311 7.28 12.26 4.16
N ALA A 312 8.13 11.93 3.16
CA ALA A 312 8.09 12.53 1.83
C ALA A 312 6.73 12.36 1.16
N SER A 313 6.29 11.12 0.91
CA SER A 313 5.04 10.86 0.17
C SER A 313 3.80 11.48 0.83
N PRO A 314 3.48 11.23 2.11
CA PRO A 314 2.28 11.80 2.70
C PRO A 314 2.35 13.34 2.83
N ARG A 315 3.54 13.92 3.01
CA ARG A 315 3.70 15.38 3.06
C ARG A 315 3.59 16.06 1.72
N GLN A 316 4.02 15.44 0.64
CA GLN A 316 3.84 15.96 -0.73
C GLN A 316 2.36 16.15 -1.04
N VAL A 317 1.57 15.09 -0.92
CA VAL A 317 0.13 15.10 -1.24
C VAL A 317 -0.66 16.00 -0.29
N SER A 318 -0.40 15.94 1.02
CA SER A 318 -1.12 16.74 2.01
C SER A 318 -0.80 18.23 1.91
N SER A 319 0.44 18.59 1.57
CA SER A 319 0.83 19.98 1.32
C SER A 319 0.00 20.60 0.19
N VAL A 320 -0.09 19.93 -0.95
CA VAL A 320 -0.92 20.38 -2.08
C VAL A 320 -2.39 20.43 -1.69
N ALA A 321 -2.91 19.43 -0.97
CA ALA A 321 -4.29 19.42 -0.52
C ALA A 321 -4.61 20.63 0.36
N GLN A 322 -3.77 20.95 1.35
CA GLN A 322 -3.95 22.14 2.21
C GLN A 322 -3.86 23.44 1.42
N GLN A 323 -2.89 23.56 0.52
CA GLN A 323 -2.68 24.75 -0.30
C GLN A 323 -3.86 25.04 -1.23
N TYR A 324 -4.46 24.01 -1.82
CA TYR A 324 -5.65 24.15 -2.67
C TYR A 324 -6.97 23.99 -1.94
N GLY A 325 -6.95 23.71 -0.62
CA GLY A 325 -8.13 23.56 0.24
C GLY A 325 -8.98 22.36 -0.13
N LYS A 326 -8.33 21.27 -0.51
CA LYS A 326 -8.97 19.97 -0.72
C LYS A 326 -9.17 19.28 0.61
N LYS A 327 -10.38 18.77 0.81
CA LYS A 327 -10.83 18.23 2.10
C LYS A 327 -10.26 16.85 2.39
N HIS A 328 -10.28 15.99 1.38
CA HIS A 328 -9.86 14.60 1.51
C HIS A 328 -8.50 14.39 0.87
N VAL A 329 -7.67 13.62 1.56
CA VAL A 329 -6.39 13.09 1.08
C VAL A 329 -6.47 11.57 1.22
N LEU A 330 -6.53 10.89 0.07
CA LEU A 330 -6.65 9.44 0.01
C LEU A 330 -5.27 8.78 0.13
N THR A 331 -5.24 7.55 0.63
CA THR A 331 -4.08 6.68 0.48
C THR A 331 -4.53 5.31 0.00
N GLU A 332 -3.95 4.82 -1.10
CA GLU A 332 -3.86 3.39 -1.30
C GLU A 332 -2.89 2.83 -0.27
N THR A 333 -3.27 1.78 0.44
CA THR A 333 -2.43 1.33 1.55
C THR A 333 -2.64 -0.14 1.86
N PHE A 334 -1.62 -0.76 2.47
CA PHE A 334 -1.63 -2.11 3.00
C PHE A 334 -1.38 -3.24 1.99
N ALA A 335 -1.24 -2.94 0.68
CA ALA A 335 -0.76 -3.93 -0.27
C ALA A 335 0.61 -4.49 0.15
N CYS A 336 0.91 -5.72 -0.23
CA CYS A 336 2.19 -6.38 0.09
C CYS A 336 2.47 -6.58 1.58
N ALA A 337 1.55 -6.25 2.49
CA ALA A 337 1.79 -6.39 3.93
C ALA A 337 1.89 -7.86 4.39
N GLY A 338 1.44 -8.81 3.55
CA GLY A 338 1.45 -10.23 3.86
C GLY A 338 0.25 -10.67 4.71
N TRP A 339 -0.08 -11.96 4.62
CA TRP A 339 -1.24 -12.53 5.31
C TRP A 339 -1.19 -12.41 6.84
N ASP A 340 -0.01 -12.31 7.45
CA ASP A 340 0.22 -12.27 8.90
C ASP A 340 0.25 -10.87 9.50
N VAL A 341 0.04 -9.84 8.71
CA VAL A 341 -0.03 -8.46 9.22
C VAL A 341 -1.14 -8.32 10.25
N THR A 342 -0.82 -7.68 11.36
CA THR A 342 -1.77 -7.46 12.46
C THR A 342 -2.41 -6.08 12.39
N PRO A 343 -3.60 -5.87 12.99
CA PRO A 343 -4.20 -4.55 13.10
C PRO A 343 -3.30 -3.50 13.77
N ARG A 344 -2.43 -3.91 14.68
CA ARG A 344 -1.46 -3.03 15.35
C ARG A 344 -0.40 -2.52 14.37
N GLU A 345 0.12 -3.40 13.51
CA GLU A 345 1.06 -3.03 12.45
C GLU A 345 0.39 -2.12 11.41
N LEU A 346 -0.83 -2.46 10.97
CA LEU A 346 -1.61 -1.62 10.05
C LEU A 346 -1.94 -0.25 10.64
N LYS A 347 -2.28 -0.19 11.94
CA LYS A 347 -2.50 1.06 12.65
C LYS A 347 -1.26 1.95 12.60
N ARG A 348 -0.07 1.41 12.87
CA ARG A 348 1.20 2.15 12.80
C ARG A 348 1.44 2.72 11.41
N ILE A 349 1.22 1.94 10.34
CA ILE A 349 1.37 2.36 8.94
C ILE A 349 0.37 3.49 8.63
N ALA A 350 -0.89 3.30 8.98
CA ALA A 350 -1.93 4.28 8.72
C ALA A 350 -1.72 5.58 9.53
N GLU A 351 -1.36 5.49 10.80
CA GLU A 351 -1.16 6.66 11.64
C GLU A 351 0.08 7.47 11.27
N TRP A 352 1.12 6.82 10.70
CA TRP A 352 2.22 7.53 10.07
C TRP A 352 1.75 8.40 8.90
N GLN A 353 0.83 7.91 8.09
CA GLN A 353 0.25 8.69 6.99
C GLN A 353 -0.69 9.78 7.52
N TYR A 354 -1.56 9.44 8.49
CA TYR A 354 -2.56 10.35 9.03
C TYR A 354 -1.94 11.52 9.82
N VAL A 355 -0.87 11.30 10.59
CA VAL A 355 -0.18 12.40 11.30
C VAL A 355 0.48 13.37 10.31
N ASN A 356 0.74 12.91 9.09
CA ASN A 356 1.29 13.69 7.97
C ASN A 356 0.22 14.25 7.01
N GLY A 357 -1.08 14.16 7.38
CA GLY A 357 -2.17 14.88 6.72
C GLY A 357 -3.08 14.04 5.82
N VAL A 358 -2.82 12.74 5.63
CA VAL A 358 -3.77 11.80 5.02
C VAL A 358 -5.00 11.66 5.93
N ASN A 359 -6.20 11.41 5.36
CA ASN A 359 -7.41 11.32 6.17
C ASN A 359 -8.49 10.36 5.62
N GLN A 360 -8.19 9.63 4.54
CA GLN A 360 -9.10 8.61 4.00
C GLN A 360 -8.30 7.45 3.41
N MET A 361 -8.79 6.21 3.60
CA MET A 361 -8.11 4.99 3.12
C MET A 361 -8.80 4.38 1.91
N CYS A 362 -7.97 3.95 0.95
CA CYS A 362 -8.25 2.91 -0.02
C CYS A 362 -7.45 1.67 0.39
N GLN A 363 -8.06 0.74 1.11
CA GLN A 363 -7.35 -0.49 1.49
C GLN A 363 -7.15 -1.36 0.24
N HIS A 364 -5.93 -1.78 0.00
CA HIS A 364 -5.58 -2.76 -1.01
C HIS A 364 -5.46 -4.15 -0.34
N LEU A 365 -6.41 -5.11 -0.60
CA LEU A 365 -7.60 -4.97 -1.41
C LEU A 365 -8.75 -5.79 -0.80
N TYR A 366 -9.94 -5.61 -1.35
CA TYR A 366 -11.11 -6.45 -1.10
C TYR A 366 -11.34 -7.33 -2.35
N PRO A 367 -11.00 -8.64 -2.37
CA PRO A 367 -11.14 -9.45 -3.57
C PRO A 367 -12.57 -9.96 -3.76
N TYR A 368 -13.02 -10.05 -5.03
CA TYR A 368 -14.24 -10.77 -5.38
C TYR A 368 -14.08 -12.28 -5.13
N SER A 369 -12.92 -12.85 -5.49
CA SER A 369 -12.55 -14.24 -5.26
C SER A 369 -11.06 -14.37 -4.93
N ILE A 370 -10.71 -15.41 -4.14
CA ILE A 370 -9.32 -15.76 -3.84
C ILE A 370 -8.86 -17.02 -4.59
N ARG A 371 -9.57 -17.43 -5.63
CA ARG A 371 -9.26 -18.61 -6.43
C ARG A 371 -7.92 -18.47 -7.16
N GLY A 372 -7.12 -19.52 -7.17
CA GLY A 372 -5.87 -19.62 -7.92
C GLY A 372 -4.85 -18.57 -7.50
N GLN A 373 -4.31 -17.87 -8.48
CA GLN A 373 -3.30 -16.84 -8.23
C GLN A 373 -3.84 -15.61 -7.50
N ARG A 374 -5.16 -15.42 -7.48
CA ARG A 374 -5.82 -14.27 -6.85
C ARG A 374 -5.51 -14.15 -5.36
N LYS A 375 -5.35 -15.28 -4.64
CA LYS A 375 -4.94 -15.26 -3.22
C LYS A 375 -3.50 -14.76 -2.98
N ARG A 376 -2.73 -14.57 -4.06
CA ARG A 376 -1.35 -14.08 -4.02
C ARG A 376 -1.21 -12.64 -4.52
N ASP A 377 -2.34 -12.02 -4.90
CA ASP A 377 -2.39 -10.66 -5.44
C ASP A 377 -2.11 -9.64 -4.34
N TYR A 378 -0.82 -9.47 -4.02
CA TYR A 378 -0.31 -8.51 -3.03
C TYR A 378 -1.04 -8.54 -1.67
N PRO A 379 -1.16 -9.72 -1.00
CA PRO A 379 -1.92 -9.84 0.25
C PRO A 379 -1.35 -8.97 1.39
N ALA A 380 -2.08 -8.76 2.47
CA ALA A 380 -3.28 -9.44 2.89
C ALA A 380 -4.54 -8.80 2.28
N PHE A 381 -5.70 -9.49 2.50
CA PHE A 381 -7.00 -9.02 2.06
C PHE A 381 -7.85 -8.55 3.25
N TYR A 382 -8.67 -7.53 3.01
CA TYR A 382 -9.44 -6.83 4.04
C TYR A 382 -10.94 -7.08 3.86
N SER A 383 -11.30 -8.37 3.78
CA SER A 383 -12.64 -8.89 3.52
C SER A 383 -12.91 -10.15 4.37
N GLU A 384 -14.07 -10.78 4.16
CA GLU A 384 -14.38 -12.08 4.76
C GLU A 384 -13.40 -13.21 4.38
N HIS A 385 -12.52 -13.00 3.41
CA HIS A 385 -11.47 -13.95 3.01
C HIS A 385 -10.25 -13.94 3.93
N ASN A 386 -10.29 -13.22 5.06
CA ASN A 386 -9.26 -13.25 6.08
C ASN A 386 -9.91 -13.52 7.46
N THR A 387 -9.13 -14.00 8.41
CA THR A 387 -9.65 -14.48 9.70
C THR A 387 -10.24 -13.37 10.57
N TRP A 388 -9.60 -12.20 10.61
CA TRP A 388 -9.93 -11.12 11.53
C TRP A 388 -10.63 -9.92 10.86
N THR A 389 -10.74 -9.92 9.54
CA THR A 389 -11.45 -8.88 8.79
C THR A 389 -12.88 -9.29 8.45
N GLN A 390 -13.46 -10.15 9.28
CA GLN A 390 -14.90 -10.39 9.25
C GLN A 390 -15.63 -9.07 9.52
N PRO A 391 -16.82 -8.85 8.93
CA PRO A 391 -17.45 -7.53 8.93
C PRO A 391 -17.60 -6.87 10.31
N GLU A 392 -17.90 -7.65 11.35
CA GLU A 392 -18.10 -7.13 12.71
C GLU A 392 -16.77 -6.68 13.35
N GLU A 393 -15.72 -7.48 13.19
CA GLU A 393 -14.40 -7.16 13.70
C GLU A 393 -13.75 -6.02 12.92
N PHE A 394 -13.83 -6.10 11.58
CA PHE A 394 -13.22 -5.08 10.72
C PHE A 394 -13.91 -3.72 10.85
N ARG A 395 -15.18 -3.69 11.22
CA ARG A 395 -15.88 -2.45 11.54
C ARG A 395 -15.17 -1.65 12.65
N HIS A 396 -14.64 -2.32 13.67
CA HIS A 396 -13.94 -1.64 14.76
C HIS A 396 -12.70 -0.89 14.24
N PHE A 397 -11.93 -1.54 13.34
CA PHE A 397 -10.80 -0.91 12.66
C PHE A 397 -11.25 0.32 11.84
N ASN A 398 -12.25 0.14 10.99
CA ASN A 398 -12.75 1.19 10.11
C ASN A 398 -13.40 2.35 10.88
N ASP A 399 -14.12 2.08 11.96
CA ASP A 399 -14.75 3.10 12.81
C ASP A 399 -13.70 3.99 13.52
N TYR A 400 -12.56 3.42 13.94
CA TYR A 400 -11.44 4.18 14.50
C TYR A 400 -10.90 5.20 13.48
N PHE A 401 -10.54 4.73 12.28
CA PHE A 401 -9.98 5.59 11.24
C PHE A 401 -11.00 6.55 10.63
N THR A 402 -12.28 6.19 10.62
CA THR A 402 -13.36 7.11 10.24
C THR A 402 -13.43 8.29 11.22
N ALA A 403 -13.34 8.05 12.51
CA ALA A 403 -13.35 9.11 13.52
C ALA A 403 -12.12 10.02 13.41
N LEU A 404 -10.93 9.44 13.28
CA LEU A 404 -9.69 10.19 13.08
C LEU A 404 -9.71 10.96 11.75
N GLY A 405 -10.13 10.31 10.66
CA GLY A 405 -10.25 10.92 9.33
C GLY A 405 -11.20 12.12 9.33
N TYR A 406 -12.36 12.01 10.01
CA TYR A 406 -13.26 13.14 10.23
C TYR A 406 -12.56 14.32 10.92
N MET A 407 -11.85 14.05 12.01
CA MET A 407 -11.19 15.12 12.76
C MET A 407 -10.13 15.82 11.92
N LEU A 408 -9.35 15.08 11.14
CA LEU A 408 -8.30 15.64 10.27
C LEU A 408 -8.88 16.37 9.06
N ALA A 409 -9.90 15.82 8.42
CA ALA A 409 -10.55 16.43 7.24
C ALA A 409 -11.33 17.71 7.58
N GLU A 410 -11.92 17.79 8.78
CA GLU A 410 -12.68 18.96 9.27
C GLU A 410 -11.81 19.97 10.04
N SER A 411 -10.52 19.93 9.84
CA SER A 411 -9.56 20.81 10.51
C SER A 411 -8.49 21.31 9.55
N THR A 412 -7.85 22.42 9.93
CA THR A 412 -6.68 22.98 9.24
C THR A 412 -5.43 22.71 10.05
N GLU A 413 -4.37 22.27 9.41
CA GLU A 413 -3.06 22.09 10.06
C GLU A 413 -2.41 23.42 10.40
N VAL A 414 -1.78 23.51 11.58
CA VAL A 414 -0.96 24.64 11.95
C VAL A 414 0.45 24.40 11.40
N ALA A 415 0.73 25.01 10.25
CA ALA A 415 2.02 24.92 9.56
C ALA A 415 2.47 26.31 9.09
N ASP A 416 3.50 26.85 9.73
CA ASP A 416 4.04 28.18 9.42
C ASP A 416 5.35 28.14 8.61
N VAL A 417 5.84 26.92 8.35
CA VAL A 417 7.08 26.65 7.62
C VAL A 417 6.78 26.10 6.23
N ALA A 418 7.38 26.72 5.19
CA ALA A 418 7.39 26.22 3.82
C ALA A 418 8.76 25.65 3.49
N VAL A 419 8.83 24.44 2.95
CA VAL A 419 10.06 23.80 2.50
C VAL A 419 10.03 23.72 0.96
N ILE A 420 10.99 24.33 0.27
CA ILE A 420 11.08 24.21 -1.18
C ILE A 420 11.41 22.76 -1.56
N HIS A 421 10.59 22.16 -2.43
CA HIS A 421 10.82 20.80 -2.89
C HIS A 421 11.91 20.75 -3.95
N PRO A 422 12.98 19.94 -3.80
CA PRO A 422 14.17 20.04 -4.63
C PRO A 422 14.10 19.30 -5.96
N ILE A 423 12.91 18.93 -6.46
CA ILE A 423 12.77 18.12 -7.69
C ILE A 423 13.36 18.79 -8.92
N HIS A 424 13.30 20.14 -9.02
CA HIS A 424 13.87 20.88 -10.14
C HIS A 424 15.41 20.91 -10.11
N SER A 425 16.03 20.68 -8.95
CA SER A 425 17.47 20.40 -8.89
C SER A 425 17.81 18.98 -9.38
N ALA A 426 16.93 18.00 -9.13
CA ALA A 426 17.11 16.66 -9.67
C ALA A 426 17.07 16.64 -11.22
N TYR A 427 16.34 17.55 -11.86
CA TYR A 427 16.32 17.70 -13.33
C TYR A 427 17.72 17.84 -13.94
N LEU A 428 18.62 18.54 -13.26
CA LEU A 428 19.95 18.85 -13.78
C LEU A 428 20.88 17.63 -13.77
N THR A 429 20.73 16.79 -12.76
CA THR A 429 21.63 15.66 -12.52
C THR A 429 21.07 14.31 -12.94
N PHE A 430 19.76 14.21 -13.13
CA PHE A 430 19.13 12.93 -13.45
C PHE A 430 19.64 12.33 -14.76
N LYS A 431 20.07 11.09 -14.68
CA LYS A 431 20.43 10.22 -15.81
C LYS A 431 19.79 8.86 -15.61
N ARG A 432 19.00 8.44 -16.55
CA ARG A 432 18.17 7.24 -16.47
C ARG A 432 18.93 5.98 -16.04
N ASN A 433 20.11 5.78 -16.60
CA ASN A 433 20.92 4.58 -16.39
C ASN A 433 21.92 4.70 -15.24
N GLU A 434 21.93 5.82 -14.51
CA GLU A 434 22.81 6.11 -13.38
C GLU A 434 21.98 6.29 -12.11
N ARG A 435 21.66 5.19 -11.40
CA ARG A 435 20.81 5.23 -10.19
C ARG A 435 21.32 6.15 -9.09
N ASP A 436 22.62 6.38 -9.05
CA ASP A 436 23.24 7.18 -8.00
C ASP A 436 23.25 8.70 -8.30
N CYS A 437 22.81 9.12 -9.49
CA CYS A 437 22.92 10.51 -9.95
C CYS A 437 22.19 11.54 -9.09
N VAL A 438 21.11 11.16 -8.40
CA VAL A 438 20.35 12.03 -7.48
C VAL A 438 20.42 11.60 -6.02
N THR A 439 21.23 10.58 -5.70
CA THR A 439 21.27 9.96 -4.34
C THR A 439 21.64 10.98 -3.27
N GLU A 440 22.64 11.81 -3.51
CA GLU A 440 23.09 12.79 -2.52
C GLU A 440 22.06 13.90 -2.29
N LEU A 441 21.41 14.42 -3.34
CA LEU A 441 20.32 15.38 -3.21
C LEU A 441 19.15 14.77 -2.42
N ASN A 442 18.78 13.53 -2.75
CA ASN A 442 17.72 12.79 -2.06
C ASN A 442 18.06 12.57 -0.57
N ARG A 443 19.29 12.18 -0.25
CA ARG A 443 19.76 11.97 1.12
C ARG A 443 19.67 13.26 1.95
N ARG A 444 20.15 14.38 1.42
CA ARG A 444 20.11 15.69 2.09
C ARG A 444 18.68 16.16 2.33
N PHE A 445 17.80 15.96 1.36
CA PHE A 445 16.40 16.28 1.51
C PHE A 445 15.72 15.41 2.59
N PHE A 446 15.99 14.11 2.60
CA PHE A 446 15.44 13.19 3.60
C PHE A 446 15.94 13.51 5.01
N GLU A 447 17.21 13.85 5.17
CA GLU A 447 17.75 14.28 6.47
C GLU A 447 17.08 15.56 6.99
N LEU A 448 16.77 16.50 6.09
CA LEU A 448 16.04 17.71 6.47
C LEU A 448 14.63 17.40 6.95
N ILE A 449 13.85 16.67 6.16
CA ILE A 449 12.45 16.39 6.50
C ILE A 449 12.33 15.52 7.74
N GLU A 450 13.23 14.56 7.93
CA GLU A 450 13.28 13.77 9.16
C GLU A 450 13.63 14.65 10.38
N THR A 451 14.53 15.59 10.22
CA THR A 451 14.90 16.55 11.30
C THR A 451 13.71 17.43 11.67
N LEU A 452 12.97 17.95 10.68
CA LEU A 452 11.74 18.72 10.91
C LEU A 452 10.66 17.87 11.60
N GLY A 453 10.45 16.63 11.14
CA GLY A 453 9.50 15.69 11.70
C GLY A 453 9.83 15.33 13.17
N ARG A 454 11.10 15.04 13.48
CA ARG A 454 11.56 14.76 14.86
C ARG A 454 11.41 15.97 15.78
N ALA A 455 11.60 17.16 15.25
CA ALA A 455 11.38 18.41 15.99
C ALA A 455 9.89 18.76 16.12
N ASN A 456 8.99 17.99 15.48
CA ASN A 456 7.54 18.24 15.44
C ASN A 456 7.20 19.64 14.91
N ILE A 457 7.95 20.12 13.91
CA ILE A 457 7.72 21.41 13.26
C ILE A 457 6.66 21.22 12.16
N GLY A 458 5.50 21.88 12.32
CA GLY A 458 4.46 21.90 11.30
C GLY A 458 4.94 22.60 10.03
N HIS A 459 4.97 21.87 8.91
CA HIS A 459 5.50 22.38 7.63
C HIS A 459 4.77 21.78 6.43
N HIS A 460 4.81 22.52 5.32
CA HIS A 460 4.35 22.05 4.01
C HIS A 460 5.49 22.14 2.98
N TYR A 461 5.46 21.26 1.99
CA TYR A 461 6.34 21.38 0.85
C TYR A 461 5.76 22.37 -0.18
N ILE A 462 6.65 23.04 -0.88
CA ILE A 462 6.33 23.98 -1.97
C ILE A 462 6.97 23.45 -3.25
N ASP A 463 6.14 23.10 -4.22
CA ASP A 463 6.57 22.81 -5.58
C ASP A 463 6.76 24.11 -6.37
N GLU A 464 7.87 24.23 -7.10
CA GLU A 464 8.20 25.49 -7.80
C GLU A 464 7.30 25.76 -9.01
N THR A 465 6.77 24.70 -9.67
CA THR A 465 5.76 24.83 -10.73
C THR A 465 4.48 25.44 -10.19
N LEU A 466 3.97 24.87 -9.07
CA LEU A 466 2.76 25.36 -8.42
C LEU A 466 2.96 26.77 -7.83
N LEU A 467 4.14 27.05 -7.27
CA LEU A 467 4.47 28.37 -6.74
C LEU A 467 4.51 29.43 -7.84
N LYS A 468 4.94 29.06 -9.05
CA LYS A 468 4.92 29.95 -10.22
C LYS A 468 3.49 30.32 -10.64
N GLU A 469 2.56 29.41 -10.52
CA GLU A 469 1.17 29.60 -10.93
C GLU A 469 0.34 30.36 -9.90
N ASP A 470 0.43 29.98 -8.64
CA ASP A 470 -0.49 30.38 -7.57
C ASP A 470 0.21 31.03 -6.36
N GLY A 471 1.53 31.23 -6.43
CA GLY A 471 2.33 31.79 -5.37
C GLY A 471 2.45 33.31 -5.40
N ARG A 472 2.57 33.96 -4.23
CA ARG A 472 2.84 35.38 -4.07
C ARG A 472 3.48 35.71 -2.74
N VAL A 473 4.03 36.87 -2.58
CA VAL A 473 4.47 37.43 -1.30
C VAL A 473 3.45 38.48 -0.85
N ASP A 474 3.00 38.35 0.41
CA ASP A 474 2.07 39.27 1.06
C ASP A 474 2.66 39.71 2.42
N GLY A 475 3.12 40.95 2.49
CA GLY A 475 3.91 41.42 3.63
C GLY A 475 5.19 40.60 3.81
N ASP A 476 5.39 40.06 5.00
CA ASP A 476 6.49 39.19 5.39
C ASP A 476 6.16 37.67 5.25
N ARG A 477 5.12 37.33 4.50
CA ARG A 477 4.67 35.95 4.29
C ARG A 477 4.78 35.52 2.83
N LEU A 478 5.21 34.26 2.62
CA LEU A 478 5.07 33.55 1.36
C LEU A 478 3.68 32.90 1.35
N VAL A 479 2.86 33.24 0.39
CA VAL A 479 1.50 32.70 0.24
C VAL A 479 1.47 31.74 -0.92
N MET A 480 0.95 30.53 -0.66
CA MET A 480 0.67 29.52 -1.66
C MET A 480 -0.79 29.07 -1.55
N GLY A 481 -1.59 29.41 -2.56
CA GLY A 481 -3.03 29.14 -2.53
C GLY A 481 -3.70 29.69 -1.27
N LYS A 482 -4.21 28.82 -0.40
CA LYS A 482 -4.88 29.16 0.87
C LYS A 482 -3.92 29.23 2.08
N CYS A 483 -2.67 28.80 1.93
CA CYS A 483 -1.69 28.76 3.01
C CYS A 483 -0.74 29.98 2.95
N ALA A 484 -0.29 30.44 4.12
CA ALA A 484 0.62 31.57 4.25
C ALA A 484 1.71 31.26 5.29
N TYR A 485 2.97 31.34 4.89
CA TYR A 485 4.13 30.90 5.67
C TYR A 485 4.99 32.11 6.05
N SER A 486 5.41 32.17 7.31
CA SER A 486 6.35 33.19 7.81
C SER A 486 7.81 32.75 7.72
N ILE A 487 8.04 31.45 7.57
CA ILE A 487 9.36 30.84 7.46
C ILE A 487 9.45 30.08 6.15
N VAL A 488 10.54 30.26 5.41
CA VAL A 488 10.89 29.47 4.24
C VAL A 488 12.20 28.73 4.49
N VAL A 489 12.20 27.45 4.21
CA VAL A 489 13.36 26.56 4.25
C VAL A 489 13.78 26.27 2.82
N VAL A 490 15.02 26.57 2.47
CA VAL A 490 15.63 26.13 1.21
C VAL A 490 16.56 24.97 1.54
N PRO A 491 16.27 23.76 1.07
CA PRO A 491 17.17 22.62 1.21
C PRO A 491 18.52 22.87 0.54
N GLU A 492 19.51 22.06 0.86
CA GLU A 492 20.76 22.07 0.11
C GLU A 492 20.53 21.51 -1.30
N MET A 493 20.40 22.40 -2.26
CA MET A 493 20.03 22.13 -3.66
C MET A 493 20.81 23.04 -4.59
N ASP A 494 20.89 22.68 -5.89
CA ASP A 494 21.75 23.38 -6.83
C ASP A 494 21.04 24.51 -7.60
N ASN A 495 19.71 24.38 -7.82
CA ASN A 495 18.92 25.22 -8.71
C ASN A 495 17.65 25.73 -8.05
N LEU A 496 17.23 26.92 -8.44
CA LEU A 496 15.88 27.46 -8.21
C LEU A 496 15.26 27.87 -9.55
N ASP A 497 13.96 27.86 -9.63
CA ASP A 497 13.24 28.53 -10.72
C ASP A 497 13.35 30.05 -10.61
N ALA A 498 13.37 30.72 -11.74
CA ALA A 498 13.46 32.17 -11.79
C ALA A 498 12.32 32.87 -11.01
N ASN A 499 11.12 32.33 -11.06
CA ASN A 499 9.97 32.85 -10.29
C ASN A 499 10.18 32.65 -8.77
N THR A 500 10.64 31.48 -8.35
CA THR A 500 10.94 31.20 -6.95
C THR A 500 12.02 32.10 -6.42
N ALA A 501 13.11 32.28 -7.15
CA ALA A 501 14.18 33.22 -6.79
C ALA A 501 13.67 34.66 -6.63
N ALA A 502 12.79 35.12 -7.52
CA ALA A 502 12.18 36.45 -7.45
C ALA A 502 11.26 36.60 -6.21
N LEU A 503 10.43 35.60 -5.94
CA LEU A 503 9.55 35.60 -4.77
C LEU A 503 10.35 35.57 -3.46
N LEU A 504 11.37 34.73 -3.37
CA LEU A 504 12.25 34.64 -2.18
C LEU A 504 13.00 35.96 -1.95
N LYS A 505 13.46 36.64 -3.03
CA LYS A 505 14.08 37.94 -2.92
C LYS A 505 13.13 38.99 -2.34
N GLN A 506 11.89 38.99 -2.79
CA GLN A 506 10.85 39.89 -2.25
C GLN A 506 10.51 39.50 -0.80
N PHE A 507 10.34 38.24 -0.50
CA PHE A 507 10.02 37.71 0.85
C PHE A 507 11.09 38.16 1.86
N VAL A 508 12.37 37.93 1.58
CA VAL A 508 13.48 38.37 2.46
C VAL A 508 13.54 39.89 2.59
N ALA A 509 13.33 40.62 1.49
CA ALA A 509 13.34 42.10 1.52
C ALA A 509 12.20 42.66 2.38
N ASN A 510 11.08 41.95 2.50
CA ASN A 510 9.94 42.35 3.33
C ASN A 510 10.07 41.87 4.80
N GLY A 511 11.17 41.21 5.17
CA GLY A 511 11.42 40.75 6.54
C GLY A 511 11.02 39.29 6.81
N GLY A 512 10.70 38.52 5.78
CA GLY A 512 10.42 37.10 5.90
C GLY A 512 11.61 36.32 6.45
N LYS A 513 11.32 35.23 7.15
CA LYS A 513 12.32 34.40 7.82
C LYS A 513 12.82 33.30 6.87
N LEU A 514 14.13 33.25 6.66
CA LEU A 514 14.76 32.27 5.76
C LEU A 514 15.74 31.38 6.51
N TYR A 515 15.58 30.07 6.38
CA TYR A 515 16.56 29.07 6.79
C TYR A 515 17.17 28.41 5.54
N LEU A 516 18.48 28.21 5.53
CA LEU A 516 19.20 27.44 4.53
C LEU A 516 19.77 26.17 5.17
N GLN A 517 19.47 25.02 4.58
CA GLN A 517 20.21 23.80 4.90
C GLN A 517 21.45 23.75 4.00
N GLY A 518 22.64 23.90 4.58
CA GLY A 518 23.89 23.86 3.83
C GLY A 518 24.13 25.11 2.97
N GLU A 519 24.67 24.91 1.76
CA GLU A 519 25.02 25.99 0.83
C GLU A 519 23.81 26.47 0.02
N ALA A 520 23.79 27.76 -0.31
CA ALA A 520 22.76 28.31 -1.17
C ALA A 520 22.91 27.82 -2.62
N PRO A 521 21.80 27.63 -3.37
CA PRO A 521 21.84 27.29 -4.78
C PRO A 521 22.63 28.36 -5.59
N THR A 522 23.21 27.92 -6.70
CA THR A 522 24.05 28.76 -7.58
C THR A 522 23.46 28.93 -8.98
N LEU A 523 22.42 28.20 -9.29
CA LEU A 523 21.76 28.17 -10.60
C LEU A 523 20.32 28.69 -10.49
N VAL A 524 19.86 29.29 -11.58
CA VAL A 524 18.45 29.64 -11.83
C VAL A 524 18.10 29.13 -13.22
N ASP A 525 17.05 28.29 -13.32
CA ASP A 525 16.64 27.66 -14.58
C ASP A 525 17.81 26.94 -15.32
N GLY A 526 18.75 26.35 -14.56
CA GLY A 526 19.96 25.69 -15.06
C GLY A 526 21.08 26.61 -15.50
N GLU A 527 21.00 27.91 -15.25
CA GLU A 527 22.02 28.89 -15.61
C GLU A 527 22.59 29.58 -14.36
N LYS A 528 23.90 29.91 -14.37
CA LYS A 528 24.55 30.60 -13.25
C LYS A 528 23.91 31.95 -12.96
N ALA A 529 23.57 32.19 -11.71
CA ALA A 529 22.89 33.39 -11.26
C ALA A 529 23.48 33.98 -9.97
N ASP A 530 23.30 35.27 -9.75
CA ASP A 530 23.62 35.93 -8.48
C ASP A 530 22.45 35.75 -7.49
N LEU A 531 22.59 34.80 -6.58
CA LEU A 531 21.66 34.51 -5.50
C LEU A 531 22.19 35.01 -4.12
N SER A 532 23.06 35.99 -4.09
CA SER A 532 23.71 36.56 -2.88
C SER A 532 22.73 37.11 -1.84
N PHE A 533 21.45 37.31 -2.21
CA PHE A 533 20.38 37.69 -1.30
C PHE A 533 19.87 36.50 -0.45
N LEU A 534 20.10 35.27 -0.88
CA LEU A 534 19.77 34.06 -0.09
C LEU A 534 20.79 33.93 1.02
N ARG A 535 20.42 34.39 2.18
CA ARG A 535 21.20 34.24 3.41
C ARG A 535 20.26 33.87 4.54
N ALA A 536 20.58 32.80 5.28
CA ALA A 536 19.84 32.45 6.47
C ALA A 536 19.81 33.67 7.42
N ASN A 537 18.62 34.02 7.90
CA ASN A 537 18.41 35.09 8.86
C ASN A 537 17.79 34.55 10.17
N ILE A 538 17.53 33.23 10.25
CA ILE A 538 17.14 32.49 11.45
C ILE A 538 17.97 31.21 11.56
N ALA A 539 18.11 30.69 12.81
CA ALA A 539 18.64 29.36 13.08
C ALA A 539 17.52 28.31 13.03
N PHE A 540 17.89 27.01 12.99
CA PHE A 540 16.93 25.91 13.04
C PHE A 540 16.06 25.98 14.31
N ASP A 541 16.66 26.25 15.47
CA ASP A 541 15.98 26.32 16.76
C ASP A 541 14.98 27.50 16.87
N ASP A 542 15.00 28.44 15.92
CA ASP A 542 14.01 29.53 15.85
C ASP A 542 12.70 29.11 15.15
N MET A 543 12.64 27.91 14.56
CA MET A 543 11.46 27.34 13.91
C MET A 543 10.54 26.66 14.93
N VAL A 544 10.03 27.38 15.89
CA VAL A 544 9.15 26.87 16.95
C VAL A 544 7.70 27.32 16.71
N SER A 545 6.77 26.47 17.09
CA SER A 545 5.34 26.84 17.09
C SER A 545 5.03 27.69 18.31
N ASP A 546 4.23 28.74 18.15
CA ASP A 546 3.70 29.55 19.23
C ASP A 546 2.60 28.83 20.04
N GLU A 547 2.07 27.71 19.55
CA GLU A 547 0.93 27.01 20.15
C GLU A 547 1.31 25.82 21.01
N TYR A 548 2.40 25.13 20.66
CA TYR A 548 2.87 23.96 21.40
C TYR A 548 4.35 23.69 21.18
N SER A 549 4.92 22.96 22.12
CA SER A 549 6.26 22.37 22.00
C SER A 549 6.33 21.01 22.69
N ILE A 550 7.32 20.22 22.33
CA ILE A 550 7.61 18.91 22.93
C ILE A 550 9.05 18.89 23.43
N ASN A 551 9.27 18.30 24.62
CA ASN A 551 10.60 18.17 25.19
C ASN A 551 11.32 16.87 24.82
N ALA A 552 11.05 16.30 23.68
CA ALA A 552 11.60 15.01 23.25
C ALA A 552 12.29 15.12 21.90
N PRO A 553 13.38 15.87 21.75
CA PRO A 553 14.17 15.87 20.54
C PRO A 553 14.72 14.45 20.31
N SER A 554 14.65 13.95 19.11
CA SER A 554 15.14 12.63 18.69
C SER A 554 14.30 11.40 19.07
N THR A 555 13.05 11.53 19.42
CA THR A 555 12.11 10.40 19.50
C THR A 555 11.45 10.10 18.14
N GLU A 556 10.81 8.94 18.05
CA GLU A 556 9.96 8.59 16.89
C GLU A 556 8.50 9.08 17.07
N ILE A 557 8.28 10.04 17.98
CA ILE A 557 6.99 10.69 18.13
C ILE A 557 6.82 11.74 17.05
N ARG A 558 5.65 11.70 16.40
CA ARG A 558 5.19 12.73 15.47
C ARG A 558 3.88 13.30 15.94
N SER A 559 3.70 14.60 15.74
CA SER A 559 2.46 15.26 16.09
C SER A 559 2.07 16.33 15.09
N THR A 560 0.77 16.59 15.00
CA THR A 560 0.18 17.68 14.23
C THR A 560 -0.80 18.47 15.10
N MET A 561 -0.63 19.78 15.17
CA MET A 561 -1.58 20.70 15.79
C MET A 561 -2.60 21.14 14.75
N ARG A 562 -3.88 21.14 15.15
CA ARG A 562 -4.98 21.39 14.23
C ARG A 562 -6.02 22.33 14.82
N HIS A 563 -6.60 23.17 13.96
CA HIS A 563 -7.71 24.03 14.26
C HIS A 563 -8.98 23.54 13.55
N ALA A 564 -10.04 23.36 14.30
CA ALA A 564 -11.35 22.93 13.81
C ALA A 564 -12.47 23.76 14.44
N ASP A 565 -13.67 23.70 13.85
CA ASP A 565 -14.87 24.34 14.42
C ASP A 565 -15.25 23.79 15.80
N PHE A 566 -14.84 22.56 16.10
CA PHE A 566 -15.07 21.92 17.40
C PHE A 566 -13.94 22.19 18.43
N GLY A 567 -12.93 22.98 18.08
CA GLY A 567 -11.82 23.37 18.94
C GLY A 567 -10.43 23.09 18.37
N ARG A 568 -9.41 23.44 19.14
CA ARG A 568 -8.01 23.11 18.83
C ARG A 568 -7.65 21.75 19.40
N PHE A 569 -6.89 20.98 18.67
CA PHE A 569 -6.40 19.69 19.16
C PHE A 569 -5.01 19.34 18.61
N LEU A 570 -4.27 18.57 19.40
CA LEU A 570 -3.07 17.89 18.97
C LEU A 570 -3.38 16.42 18.71
N TYR A 571 -2.96 15.90 17.56
CA TYR A 571 -2.87 14.47 17.30
C TYR A 571 -1.39 14.07 17.31
N ALA A 572 -1.04 13.06 18.11
CA ALA A 572 0.34 12.62 18.30
C ALA A 572 0.43 11.09 18.32
N VAL A 573 1.46 10.55 17.71
CA VAL A 573 1.68 9.11 17.56
C VAL A 573 3.15 8.74 17.80
N ASN A 574 3.37 7.61 18.48
CA ASN A 574 4.66 6.94 18.55
C ASN A 574 4.80 5.97 17.35
N LEU A 575 5.68 6.31 16.43
CA LEU A 575 5.92 5.50 15.23
C LEU A 575 6.90 4.34 15.48
N SER A 576 7.52 4.24 16.65
CA SER A 576 8.33 3.08 17.00
C SER A 576 7.48 1.84 17.20
N SER A 577 7.94 0.71 16.67
CA SER A 577 7.35 -0.62 16.91
C SER A 577 7.80 -1.25 18.24
N GLU A 578 8.83 -0.70 18.89
CA GLU A 578 9.50 -1.33 20.04
C GLU A 578 9.66 -0.39 21.25
N ALA A 579 9.94 0.91 21.01
CA ALA A 579 10.34 1.81 22.06
C ALA A 579 9.15 2.51 22.72
N THR A 580 9.22 2.64 24.04
CA THR A 580 8.33 3.47 24.85
C THR A 580 9.00 4.81 25.16
N PHE A 581 8.27 5.92 24.98
CA PHE A 581 8.76 7.27 25.22
C PHE A 581 7.91 7.99 26.26
N ALA A 582 8.58 8.60 27.27
CA ALA A 582 7.96 9.54 28.20
C ALA A 582 8.32 10.96 27.77
N VAL A 583 7.33 11.78 27.47
CA VAL A 583 7.49 13.13 26.92
C VAL A 583 6.60 14.13 27.65
N GLU A 584 6.94 15.42 27.57
CA GLU A 584 6.10 16.51 28.02
C GLU A 584 5.75 17.42 26.84
N TYR A 585 4.45 17.64 26.66
CA TYR A 585 3.97 18.69 25.77
C TYR A 585 3.67 19.97 26.56
N ARG A 586 4.06 21.11 26.02
CA ARG A 586 3.64 22.42 26.44
C ARG A 586 2.63 22.99 25.48
N PHE A 587 1.55 23.56 26.00
CA PHE A 587 0.52 24.18 25.19
C PHE A 587 0.21 25.60 25.68
N ALA A 588 0.04 26.52 24.73
CA ALA A 588 -0.53 27.84 25.00
C ALA A 588 -2.05 27.72 25.22
N ALA A 589 -2.42 27.14 26.37
CA ALA A 589 -3.81 26.84 26.75
C ALA A 589 -3.90 26.76 28.29
N LYS A 590 -5.13 26.82 28.84
CA LYS A 590 -5.38 26.75 30.29
C LYS A 590 -5.78 25.36 30.77
N GLY A 591 -6.14 24.46 29.87
CA GLY A 591 -6.52 23.09 30.18
C GLY A 591 -6.57 22.21 28.96
N ALA A 592 -6.65 20.89 29.16
CA ALA A 592 -6.74 19.89 28.10
C ALA A 592 -7.49 18.64 28.56
N LYS A 593 -8.01 17.90 27.61
CA LYS A 593 -8.64 16.58 27.76
C LYS A 593 -8.07 15.61 26.73
N ARG A 594 -8.06 14.32 27.06
CA ARG A 594 -7.85 13.26 26.05
C ARG A 594 -9.17 12.95 25.35
N PHE A 595 -9.13 12.72 24.06
CA PHE A 595 -10.22 12.11 23.32
C PHE A 595 -9.83 10.67 22.97
N ASP A 596 -10.67 9.73 23.36
CA ASP A 596 -10.50 8.31 23.06
C ASP A 596 -11.23 7.99 21.74
N LEU A 597 -10.47 7.63 20.70
CA LEU A 597 -11.01 7.37 19.37
C LEU A 597 -11.83 6.07 19.30
N GLU A 598 -11.44 5.04 20.07
CA GLU A 598 -12.18 3.77 20.12
C GLU A 598 -13.51 3.91 20.85
N ALA A 599 -13.48 4.51 22.04
CA ALA A 599 -14.68 4.77 22.83
C ALA A 599 -15.50 5.96 22.32
N ARG A 600 -14.90 6.84 21.48
CA ARG A 600 -15.47 8.13 21.05
C ARG A 600 -15.91 9.00 22.21
N GLU A 601 -15.08 9.08 23.24
CA GLU A 601 -15.37 9.78 24.48
C GLU A 601 -14.23 10.68 24.93
N GLU A 602 -14.60 11.80 25.58
CA GLU A 602 -13.64 12.68 26.27
C GLU A 602 -13.26 12.04 27.60
N ALA A 603 -11.96 11.99 27.90
CA ALA A 603 -11.42 11.55 29.18
C ALA A 603 -10.57 12.66 29.82
N PRO A 604 -10.56 12.75 31.14
CA PRO A 604 -9.73 13.72 31.83
C PRO A 604 -8.24 13.41 31.64
N LEU A 605 -7.41 14.46 31.71
CA LEU A 605 -5.97 14.37 31.50
C LEU A 605 -5.23 14.98 32.67
N SER A 606 -4.07 14.41 33.02
CA SER A 606 -3.19 14.99 34.02
C SER A 606 -2.31 16.07 33.38
N PHE A 607 -2.29 17.25 33.95
CA PHE A 607 -1.41 18.35 33.54
C PHE A 607 -1.07 19.30 34.72
N ARG A 608 0.04 20.02 34.59
CA ARG A 608 0.39 21.10 35.50
C ARG A 608 0.32 22.45 34.79
N ARG A 609 0.01 23.50 35.53
CA ARG A 609 -0.02 24.89 35.01
C ARG A 609 1.29 25.58 35.27
N GLU A 610 1.85 26.24 34.28
CA GLU A 610 3.07 27.03 34.34
C GLU A 610 2.82 28.40 33.68
N GLY A 611 2.39 29.40 34.46
CA GLY A 611 1.98 30.70 33.92
C GLY A 611 0.71 30.60 33.09
N ASP A 612 0.78 31.06 31.84
CA ASP A 612 -0.33 30.98 30.87
C ASP A 612 -0.35 29.67 30.02
N GLU A 613 0.56 28.75 30.32
CA GLU A 613 0.71 27.48 29.67
C GLU A 613 0.32 26.31 30.57
N ILE A 614 0.06 25.18 29.95
CA ILE A 614 -0.03 23.87 30.59
C ILE A 614 1.06 22.93 30.08
N VAL A 615 1.55 22.07 31.00
CA VAL A 615 2.48 20.99 30.68
C VAL A 615 1.80 19.65 30.89
N VAL A 616 1.74 18.86 29.85
CA VAL A 616 1.07 17.55 29.81
C VAL A 616 2.13 16.46 29.72
N PRO A 617 2.41 15.69 30.79
CA PRO A 617 3.26 14.51 30.69
C PRO A 617 2.51 13.35 30.09
N LEU A 618 3.10 12.70 29.10
CA LEU A 618 2.54 11.54 28.42
C LEU A 618 3.58 10.42 28.29
N THR A 619 3.11 9.19 28.40
CA THR A 619 3.92 8.01 28.07
C THR A 619 3.29 7.33 26.86
N PHE A 620 4.06 7.16 25.80
CA PHE A 620 3.66 6.50 24.58
C PHE A 620 4.28 5.11 24.54
N ALA A 621 3.48 4.07 24.61
CA ALA A 621 3.89 2.71 24.26
C ALA A 621 4.15 2.60 22.73
N PRO A 622 4.77 1.52 22.24
CA PRO A 622 4.94 1.28 20.80
C PRO A 622 3.62 1.37 20.03
N GLY A 623 3.58 2.17 18.96
CA GLY A 623 2.38 2.37 18.14
C GLY A 623 1.20 3.08 18.84
N GLN A 624 1.40 3.62 20.04
CA GLN A 624 0.34 4.34 20.74
C GLN A 624 0.17 5.76 20.23
N SER A 625 -1.07 6.22 20.18
CA SER A 625 -1.43 7.57 19.78
C SER A 625 -2.33 8.27 20.79
N TYR A 626 -2.32 9.60 20.78
CA TYR A 626 -3.17 10.46 21.60
C TYR A 626 -3.81 11.56 20.75
N VAL A 627 -5.07 11.82 21.04
CA VAL A 627 -5.75 13.04 20.62
C VAL A 627 -5.98 13.90 21.87
N ILE A 628 -5.41 15.09 21.88
CA ILE A 628 -5.47 16.02 23.03
C ILE A 628 -6.30 17.23 22.60
N LEU A 629 -7.50 17.37 23.14
CA LEU A 629 -8.36 18.53 22.96
C LEU A 629 -7.94 19.63 23.92
N LEU A 630 -7.65 20.83 23.41
CA LEU A 630 -7.37 21.99 24.25
C LEU A 630 -8.71 22.60 24.72
N ASP A 631 -8.92 22.61 26.02
CA ASP A 631 -10.16 23.07 26.67
C ASP A 631 -9.81 23.85 27.95
N ASP A 632 -9.94 25.15 27.89
CA ASP A 632 -9.59 26.06 28.98
C ASP A 632 -10.41 25.84 30.26
N GLU A 633 -11.56 25.17 30.20
CA GLU A 633 -12.41 24.82 31.33
C GLU A 633 -12.02 23.47 31.97
N ALA A 634 -11.19 22.68 31.32
CA ALA A 634 -10.76 21.36 31.80
C ALA A 634 -9.97 21.47 33.13
N GLN A 635 -10.21 20.51 34.02
CA GLN A 635 -9.48 20.37 35.26
C GLN A 635 -8.52 19.21 35.19
N SER A 636 -7.31 19.40 35.71
CA SER A 636 -6.32 18.34 35.82
C SER A 636 -6.76 17.27 36.81
N VAL A 637 -6.47 16.02 36.51
CA VAL A 637 -6.64 14.89 37.44
C VAL A 637 -5.28 14.37 37.91
N ALA A 638 -5.27 13.65 39.03
CA ALA A 638 -4.08 12.94 39.44
C ALA A 638 -3.69 11.88 38.38
N PRO A 639 -2.37 11.65 38.18
CA PRO A 639 -1.94 10.52 37.36
C PRO A 639 -2.54 9.20 37.87
N ALA A 640 -2.96 8.34 36.97
CA ALA A 640 -3.41 6.99 37.33
C ALA A 640 -2.22 6.19 37.89
N GLU A 641 -2.40 5.60 39.08
CA GLU A 641 -1.42 4.66 39.62
C GLU A 641 -1.55 3.33 38.86
N THR A 642 -0.46 2.85 38.25
CA THR A 642 -0.41 1.50 37.68
C THR A 642 -0.15 0.50 38.80
N GLY A 643 -1.05 -0.48 38.94
CA GLY A 643 -0.86 -1.60 39.85
C GLY A 643 0.38 -2.44 39.52
N ALA A 644 0.86 -3.24 40.44
CA ALA A 644 1.95 -4.16 40.17
C ALA A 644 1.51 -5.24 39.20
N VAL A 645 2.23 -5.41 38.12
CA VAL A 645 1.97 -6.45 37.11
C VAL A 645 2.44 -7.81 37.62
N HIS A 646 1.61 -8.83 37.54
CA HIS A 646 1.99 -10.21 37.89
C HIS A 646 1.43 -11.23 36.91
N SER A 647 2.20 -12.27 36.61
CA SER A 647 1.75 -13.39 35.76
C SER A 647 0.72 -14.24 36.47
N VAL A 648 -0.31 -14.65 35.72
CA VAL A 648 -1.43 -15.45 36.23
C VAL A 648 -1.58 -16.79 35.48
N THR A 649 -0.57 -17.20 34.73
CA THR A 649 -0.52 -18.48 34.01
C THR A 649 0.86 -19.15 34.17
N ASP A 650 0.86 -20.48 34.12
CA ASP A 650 2.05 -21.34 34.01
C ASP A 650 2.46 -21.63 32.57
N GLY A 651 1.80 -20.99 31.60
CA GLY A 651 2.04 -21.18 30.16
C GLY A 651 1.18 -22.28 29.51
N GLU A 652 0.36 -22.98 30.26
CA GLU A 652 -0.58 -23.97 29.74
C GLU A 652 -2.03 -23.47 29.76
N ALA A 653 -2.83 -23.88 28.76
CA ALA A 653 -4.24 -23.57 28.70
C ALA A 653 -5.07 -24.74 28.12
N GLU A 654 -6.35 -24.78 28.48
CA GLU A 654 -7.32 -25.67 27.87
C GLU A 654 -7.91 -25.01 26.62
N ILE A 655 -7.90 -25.71 25.47
CA ILE A 655 -8.64 -25.31 24.27
C ILE A 655 -10.10 -25.70 24.48
N VAL A 656 -10.98 -24.71 24.63
CA VAL A 656 -12.43 -24.94 24.82
C VAL A 656 -13.24 -24.82 23.55
N ALA A 657 -12.68 -24.13 22.53
CA ALA A 657 -13.19 -24.05 21.16
C ALA A 657 -12.06 -23.74 20.19
N ALA A 658 -12.10 -24.26 18.98
CA ALA A 658 -11.20 -23.92 17.88
C ALA A 658 -11.93 -24.12 16.56
N ASP A 659 -11.59 -23.30 15.57
CA ASP A 659 -11.91 -23.57 14.17
C ASP A 659 -11.12 -24.81 13.71
N GLU A 660 -11.51 -25.40 12.58
CA GLU A 660 -10.84 -26.59 12.06
C GLU A 660 -9.35 -26.34 11.77
N ASN A 661 -8.51 -27.27 12.19
CA ASN A 661 -7.10 -27.24 11.83
C ASN A 661 -6.89 -27.53 10.34
N THR A 662 -5.75 -27.13 9.81
CA THR A 662 -5.39 -27.31 8.40
C THR A 662 -4.06 -28.05 8.30
N LEU A 663 -3.90 -28.83 7.23
CA LEU A 663 -2.62 -29.29 6.69
C LEU A 663 -2.62 -28.96 5.21
N THR A 664 -1.74 -28.04 4.79
CA THR A 664 -1.58 -27.63 3.39
C THR A 664 -0.68 -28.64 2.68
N LEU A 665 -1.17 -29.16 1.54
CA LEU A 665 -0.41 -30.03 0.64
C LEU A 665 0.08 -29.17 -0.53
N ASP A 666 1.30 -28.75 -0.50
CA ASP A 666 1.93 -27.83 -1.47
C ASP A 666 3.01 -28.50 -2.33
N TYR A 667 3.18 -29.82 -2.19
CA TYR A 667 3.98 -30.66 -3.07
C TYR A 667 3.10 -31.66 -3.80
N ALA A 668 3.36 -31.86 -5.10
CA ALA A 668 2.66 -32.86 -5.90
C ALA A 668 3.58 -33.52 -6.95
N SER A 669 3.25 -34.73 -7.31
CA SER A 669 3.81 -35.42 -8.48
C SER A 669 2.87 -35.28 -9.66
N MET A 670 3.39 -35.03 -10.87
CA MET A 670 2.59 -34.93 -12.08
C MET A 670 2.86 -36.05 -13.06
N SER A 671 1.86 -36.41 -13.86
CA SER A 671 1.92 -37.41 -14.93
C SER A 671 1.05 -36.99 -16.10
N PHE A 672 1.41 -37.41 -17.32
CA PHE A 672 0.60 -37.22 -18.53
C PHE A 672 -0.16 -38.49 -18.96
N ASP A 673 0.09 -39.61 -18.31
CA ASP A 673 -0.53 -40.90 -18.63
C ASP A 673 -1.20 -41.58 -17.41
N GLY A 674 -1.04 -40.97 -16.22
CA GLY A 674 -1.55 -41.52 -14.96
C GLY A 674 -0.77 -42.71 -14.40
N VAL A 675 0.39 -43.07 -15.02
CA VAL A 675 1.21 -44.20 -14.65
C VAL A 675 2.60 -43.79 -14.19
N GLU A 676 3.32 -43.05 -15.05
CA GLU A 676 4.65 -42.55 -14.72
C GLU A 676 4.57 -41.13 -14.13
N TYR A 677 4.88 -40.99 -12.85
CA TYR A 677 4.83 -39.73 -12.14
C TYR A 677 6.23 -39.16 -11.93
N THR A 678 6.34 -37.83 -11.95
CA THR A 678 7.57 -37.15 -11.47
C THR A 678 7.81 -37.46 -9.99
N ARG A 679 9.02 -37.15 -9.49
CA ARG A 679 9.17 -36.99 -8.03
C ARG A 679 8.22 -35.90 -7.54
N PRO A 680 7.91 -35.83 -6.25
CA PRO A 680 7.19 -34.68 -5.69
C PRO A 680 7.95 -33.38 -5.99
N LEU A 681 7.24 -32.39 -6.47
CA LEU A 681 7.72 -31.02 -6.78
C LEU A 681 6.85 -30.02 -6.03
N PRO A 682 7.38 -28.84 -5.69
CA PRO A 682 6.55 -27.73 -5.27
C PRO A 682 5.44 -27.48 -6.29
N ILE A 683 4.23 -27.23 -5.80
CA ILE A 683 3.06 -27.08 -6.71
C ILE A 683 3.23 -25.94 -7.72
N MET A 684 3.96 -24.88 -7.31
CA MET A 684 4.28 -23.77 -8.20
C MET A 684 5.25 -24.17 -9.31
N ALA A 685 6.20 -25.07 -9.04
CA ALA A 685 7.08 -25.63 -10.07
C ALA A 685 6.30 -26.52 -11.07
N VAL A 686 5.28 -27.24 -10.60
CA VAL A 686 4.35 -27.98 -11.49
C VAL A 686 3.58 -27.03 -12.38
N SER A 687 3.01 -25.97 -11.83
CA SER A 687 2.28 -24.93 -12.57
C SER A 687 3.18 -24.25 -13.62
N ASP A 688 4.37 -23.82 -13.21
CA ASP A 688 5.37 -23.22 -14.11
C ASP A 688 5.73 -24.13 -15.29
N ARG A 689 5.99 -25.39 -15.01
CA ARG A 689 6.34 -26.38 -16.03
C ARG A 689 5.24 -26.57 -17.07
N LEU A 690 3.98 -26.56 -16.64
CA LEU A 690 2.83 -26.68 -17.53
C LEU A 690 2.63 -25.44 -18.40
N LEU A 691 2.82 -24.25 -17.83
CA LEU A 691 2.74 -22.97 -18.55
C LEU A 691 3.89 -22.82 -19.54
N ARG A 692 5.12 -23.06 -19.14
CA ARG A 692 6.30 -23.04 -20.04
C ARG A 692 6.17 -24.02 -21.20
N GLY A 693 5.69 -25.24 -20.89
CA GLY A 693 5.47 -26.29 -21.89
C GLY A 693 4.29 -26.04 -22.81
N LYS A 694 3.57 -24.92 -22.67
CA LYS A 694 2.33 -24.63 -23.43
C LYS A 694 1.38 -25.84 -23.46
N THR A 695 1.22 -26.46 -22.26
CA THR A 695 0.50 -27.73 -22.11
C THR A 695 -0.99 -27.54 -22.37
N ASN A 696 -1.58 -28.37 -23.23
CA ASN A 696 -3.01 -28.40 -23.50
C ASN A 696 -3.45 -29.86 -23.64
N ARG A 697 -3.63 -30.55 -22.55
CA ARG A 697 -4.00 -31.98 -22.47
C ARG A 697 -4.37 -32.39 -21.06
N THR A 698 -4.87 -33.60 -20.88
CA THR A 698 -5.10 -34.19 -19.58
C THR A 698 -3.78 -34.32 -18.79
N VAL A 699 -3.79 -33.91 -17.55
CA VAL A 699 -2.68 -33.99 -16.59
C VAL A 699 -3.20 -34.65 -15.31
N PHE A 700 -2.42 -35.58 -14.76
CA PHE A 700 -2.69 -36.19 -13.46
C PHE A 700 -1.77 -35.52 -12.44
N VAL A 701 -2.37 -34.95 -11.37
CA VAL A 701 -1.64 -34.34 -10.26
C VAL A 701 -1.93 -35.13 -9.00
N LYS A 702 -0.88 -35.64 -8.38
CA LYS A 702 -0.95 -36.51 -7.21
C LYS A 702 -0.33 -35.85 -5.99
N TYR A 703 -1.15 -35.61 -4.97
CA TYR A 703 -0.76 -35.18 -3.65
C TYR A 703 -0.68 -36.37 -2.71
N ALA A 704 0.22 -36.30 -1.72
CA ALA A 704 0.37 -37.35 -0.72
C ALA A 704 0.35 -36.77 0.69
N PHE A 705 -0.18 -37.53 1.65
CA PHE A 705 -0.14 -37.17 3.05
C PHE A 705 -0.03 -38.41 3.96
N GLU A 706 0.51 -38.19 5.15
CA GLU A 706 0.64 -39.23 6.17
C GLU A 706 -0.42 -39.05 7.28
N MET A 707 -1.07 -40.13 7.67
CA MET A 707 -1.96 -40.18 8.84
C MET A 707 -1.37 -41.16 9.86
N ALA A 708 -0.73 -40.63 10.92
CA ALA A 708 -0.13 -41.48 11.94
C ALA A 708 -1.19 -42.11 12.85
N GLU A 709 -2.24 -41.38 13.17
CA GLU A 709 -3.39 -41.83 13.94
C GLU A 709 -4.69 -41.26 13.39
N ARG A 710 -5.79 -41.97 13.51
CA ARG A 710 -7.11 -41.54 12.99
C ARG A 710 -7.64 -40.36 13.79
N PRO A 711 -7.95 -39.21 13.14
CA PRO A 711 -8.51 -38.04 13.80
C PRO A 711 -10.03 -38.15 14.04
N ALA A 712 -10.62 -37.15 14.71
CA ALA A 712 -12.05 -37.07 14.93
C ALA A 712 -12.84 -36.73 13.65
N SER A 713 -12.29 -35.84 12.79
CA SER A 713 -12.84 -35.54 11.49
C SER A 713 -11.70 -35.24 10.50
N LEU A 714 -11.94 -35.48 9.20
CA LEU A 714 -11.00 -35.18 8.14
C LEU A 714 -11.76 -34.97 6.84
N ARG A 715 -11.59 -33.82 6.26
CA ARG A 715 -12.09 -33.46 4.93
C ARG A 715 -10.99 -32.90 4.06
N VAL A 716 -11.15 -32.98 2.76
CA VAL A 716 -10.32 -32.30 1.79
C VAL A 716 -11.04 -31.04 1.31
N GLU A 717 -10.31 -29.96 1.16
CA GLU A 717 -10.76 -28.71 0.55
C GLU A 717 -9.79 -28.30 -0.55
N PHE A 718 -10.30 -27.99 -1.73
CA PHE A 718 -9.51 -27.68 -2.93
C PHE A 718 -10.27 -26.76 -3.87
N GLU A 719 -9.55 -26.04 -4.71
CA GLU A 719 -10.13 -25.21 -5.75
C GLU A 719 -10.59 -26.06 -6.93
N ASP A 720 -11.59 -25.57 -7.66
CA ASP A 720 -11.96 -26.18 -8.93
C ASP A 720 -10.84 -25.96 -9.95
N MET A 721 -10.09 -27.05 -10.21
CA MET A 721 -8.96 -27.10 -11.13
C MET A 721 -9.34 -27.66 -12.51
N ASN A 722 -10.59 -27.62 -12.92
CA ASN A 722 -11.08 -28.36 -14.11
C ASN A 722 -10.88 -29.89 -13.99
N ALA A 723 -11.01 -30.43 -12.78
CA ALA A 723 -10.79 -31.84 -12.55
C ALA A 723 -11.97 -32.69 -13.07
N ARG A 724 -11.68 -33.66 -13.92
CA ARG A 724 -12.66 -34.67 -14.37
C ARG A 724 -13.00 -35.65 -13.27
N SER A 725 -12.01 -36.03 -12.46
CA SER A 725 -12.17 -36.91 -11.33
C SER A 725 -11.15 -36.58 -10.23
N VAL A 726 -11.55 -36.80 -8.99
CA VAL A 726 -10.67 -36.72 -7.83
C VAL A 726 -10.79 -38.02 -7.04
N ARG A 727 -9.67 -38.68 -6.82
CA ARG A 727 -9.62 -40.01 -6.19
C ARG A 727 -8.69 -40.03 -4.98
N LEU A 728 -9.18 -40.58 -3.87
CA LEU A 728 -8.35 -40.84 -2.70
C LEU A 728 -8.08 -42.37 -2.63
N ASN A 729 -6.83 -42.78 -2.60
CA ASN A 729 -6.40 -44.18 -2.59
C ASN A 729 -7.06 -45.05 -3.69
N GLY A 730 -7.31 -44.43 -4.84
CA GLY A 730 -7.96 -45.07 -6.00
C GLY A 730 -9.49 -45.02 -6.03
N GLU A 731 -10.15 -44.59 -4.94
CA GLU A 731 -11.59 -44.42 -4.84
C GLU A 731 -12.03 -42.99 -5.15
N GLU A 732 -13.09 -42.78 -5.94
CA GLU A 732 -13.62 -41.43 -6.22
C GLU A 732 -14.15 -40.75 -4.95
N LEU A 733 -13.92 -39.44 -4.83
CA LEU A 733 -14.43 -38.67 -3.67
C LEU A 733 -15.96 -38.61 -3.62
N GLY A 734 -16.61 -38.64 -4.75
CA GLY A 734 -18.06 -38.52 -4.82
C GLY A 734 -18.51 -37.07 -4.88
N LYS A 735 -19.69 -36.76 -4.32
CA LYS A 735 -20.24 -35.40 -4.37
C LYS A 735 -19.46 -34.46 -3.45
N THR A 736 -19.07 -33.32 -3.98
CA THR A 736 -18.45 -32.21 -3.24
C THR A 736 -19.48 -31.14 -2.89
N GLU A 737 -19.19 -30.38 -1.83
CA GLU A 737 -19.93 -29.20 -1.40
C GLU A 737 -19.08 -27.94 -1.58
N THR A 738 -19.65 -26.76 -1.41
CA THR A 738 -18.89 -25.51 -1.40
C THR A 738 -17.94 -25.49 -0.21
N GLY A 739 -16.68 -25.10 -0.46
CA GLY A 739 -15.66 -24.97 0.57
C GLY A 739 -15.86 -23.78 1.51
N SER A 740 -14.97 -23.62 2.46
CA SER A 740 -15.08 -22.60 3.50
C SER A 740 -14.24 -21.34 3.23
N PHE A 741 -13.21 -21.45 2.39
CA PHE A 741 -12.33 -20.31 2.12
C PHE A 741 -12.94 -19.32 1.11
N ASP A 742 -13.63 -19.86 0.09
CA ASP A 742 -14.20 -19.07 -1.01
C ASP A 742 -15.27 -19.91 -1.74
N LEU A 743 -16.19 -19.28 -2.44
CA LEU A 743 -17.24 -19.93 -3.23
C LEU A 743 -16.69 -20.84 -4.35
N SER A 744 -15.46 -20.60 -4.80
CA SER A 744 -14.75 -21.38 -5.81
C SER A 744 -14.15 -22.68 -5.24
N PHE A 745 -14.06 -22.82 -3.92
CA PHE A 745 -13.55 -24.02 -3.28
C PHE A 745 -14.59 -25.13 -3.20
N ARG A 746 -14.12 -26.37 -3.22
CA ARG A 746 -14.91 -27.58 -3.07
C ARG A 746 -14.40 -28.35 -1.88
N THR A 747 -15.31 -28.97 -1.12
CA THR A 747 -14.94 -29.81 0.03
C THR A 747 -15.66 -31.15 0.00
N ALA A 748 -15.01 -32.18 0.53
CA ALA A 748 -15.56 -33.50 0.74
C ALA A 748 -15.03 -34.16 2.01
N ASP A 749 -15.86 -34.84 2.74
CA ASP A 749 -15.41 -35.69 3.85
C ASP A 749 -14.65 -36.92 3.31
N ILE A 750 -13.46 -37.15 3.83
CA ILE A 750 -12.56 -38.22 3.40
C ILE A 750 -12.15 -39.16 4.50
N LEU A 751 -12.63 -38.96 5.73
CA LEU A 751 -12.19 -39.76 6.88
C LEU A 751 -12.37 -41.27 6.66
N ASP A 752 -13.49 -41.68 6.06
CA ASP A 752 -13.78 -43.12 5.84
C ASP A 752 -12.97 -43.77 4.71
N LYS A 753 -12.42 -42.96 3.80
CA LYS A 753 -11.58 -43.42 2.69
C LYS A 753 -10.08 -43.30 2.99
N ALA A 754 -9.71 -42.47 3.96
CA ALA A 754 -8.33 -42.31 4.39
C ALA A 754 -7.90 -43.47 5.31
N VAL A 755 -6.66 -43.89 5.16
CA VAL A 755 -6.07 -44.97 5.93
C VAL A 755 -4.96 -44.46 6.84
N VAL A 756 -4.73 -45.13 7.95
CA VAL A 756 -3.54 -44.90 8.77
C VAL A 756 -2.31 -45.30 7.97
N GLY A 757 -1.32 -44.42 7.89
CA GLY A 757 -0.17 -44.51 7.01
C GLY A 757 -0.27 -43.56 5.83
N HIS A 758 0.28 -43.97 4.70
CA HIS A 758 0.36 -43.21 3.47
C HIS A 758 -0.97 -43.15 2.72
N ASN A 759 -1.34 -41.95 2.26
CA ASN A 759 -2.52 -41.67 1.46
C ASN A 759 -2.16 -40.90 0.19
N GLU A 760 -2.79 -41.23 -0.92
CA GLU A 760 -2.61 -40.55 -2.21
C GLU A 760 -3.93 -39.96 -2.72
N LEU A 761 -3.93 -38.67 -3.02
CA LEU A 761 -5.03 -37.94 -3.62
C LEU A 761 -4.66 -37.55 -5.05
N VAL A 762 -5.40 -38.10 -6.04
CA VAL A 762 -5.10 -37.91 -7.46
C VAL A 762 -6.19 -37.12 -8.15
N PHE A 763 -5.82 -36.04 -8.80
CA PHE A 763 -6.66 -35.21 -9.65
C PHE A 763 -6.37 -35.54 -11.11
N GLU A 764 -7.40 -35.85 -11.89
CA GLU A 764 -7.36 -35.94 -13.36
C GLU A 764 -7.91 -34.65 -13.93
N ILE A 765 -7.04 -33.82 -14.49
CA ILE A 765 -7.33 -32.43 -14.84
C ILE A 765 -7.27 -32.22 -16.33
N ASP A 766 -8.29 -31.57 -16.92
CA ASP A 766 -8.24 -31.06 -18.28
C ASP A 766 -7.49 -29.73 -18.31
N TYR A 767 -6.17 -29.83 -18.34
CA TYR A 767 -5.33 -28.64 -18.29
C TYR A 767 -5.32 -27.93 -19.66
N THR A 768 -5.71 -26.67 -19.66
CA THR A 768 -5.72 -25.80 -20.85
C THR A 768 -5.67 -24.33 -20.42
N GLN A 769 -5.01 -23.51 -21.23
CA GLN A 769 -5.00 -22.06 -21.11
C GLN A 769 -5.35 -21.41 -22.45
N PRO A 770 -5.85 -20.16 -22.46
CA PRO A 770 -5.84 -19.34 -23.66
C PRO A 770 -4.42 -19.20 -24.22
N GLN A 771 -4.28 -19.10 -25.55
CA GLN A 771 -2.97 -18.97 -26.19
C GLN A 771 -2.20 -17.73 -25.68
N GLU A 772 -2.90 -16.64 -25.47
CA GLU A 772 -2.38 -15.40 -24.93
C GLU A 772 -1.67 -15.59 -23.57
N VAL A 773 -2.24 -16.40 -22.68
CA VAL A 773 -1.62 -16.71 -21.37
C VAL A 773 -0.27 -17.37 -21.55
N TYR A 774 -0.15 -18.32 -22.47
CA TYR A 774 1.13 -18.95 -22.76
C TYR A 774 2.15 -17.99 -23.37
N ASP A 775 1.70 -17.14 -24.28
CA ASP A 775 2.61 -16.24 -24.99
C ASP A 775 3.11 -15.12 -24.10
N VAL A 776 2.22 -14.48 -23.32
CA VAL A 776 2.62 -13.44 -22.37
C VAL A 776 3.47 -14.04 -21.23
N PHE A 777 3.07 -15.18 -20.66
CA PHE A 777 3.84 -15.83 -19.59
C PHE A 777 5.27 -16.16 -20.03
N ASN A 778 5.42 -16.84 -21.18
CA ASN A 778 6.75 -17.19 -21.68
C ASN A 778 7.53 -15.95 -22.11
N GLY A 779 6.89 -14.99 -22.77
CA GLY A 779 7.51 -13.74 -23.19
C GLY A 779 8.12 -12.96 -22.05
N VAL A 780 7.36 -12.75 -20.98
CA VAL A 780 7.81 -11.94 -19.84
C VAL A 780 8.82 -12.70 -18.97
N TYR A 781 8.52 -13.95 -18.60
CA TYR A 781 9.34 -14.65 -17.60
C TYR A 781 10.56 -15.37 -18.20
N TYR A 782 10.53 -15.79 -19.48
CA TYR A 782 11.58 -16.65 -20.03
C TYR A 782 12.22 -16.15 -21.32
N GLU A 783 11.50 -15.44 -22.17
CA GLU A 783 12.00 -14.98 -23.46
C GLU A 783 12.51 -13.53 -23.39
N HIS A 784 12.30 -12.85 -22.25
CA HIS A 784 12.67 -11.45 -22.03
C HIS A 784 12.19 -10.54 -23.18
N SER A 785 10.94 -10.77 -23.61
CA SER A 785 10.29 -9.91 -24.59
C SER A 785 10.00 -8.53 -23.99
N ASP A 786 9.59 -7.58 -24.83
CA ASP A 786 9.16 -6.24 -24.40
C ASP A 786 7.85 -6.26 -23.57
N GLY A 787 7.43 -7.44 -23.10
CA GLY A 787 6.29 -7.61 -22.22
C GLY A 787 6.50 -6.93 -20.87
N THR A 788 5.46 -6.29 -20.38
CA THR A 788 5.45 -5.57 -19.12
C THR A 788 4.60 -6.26 -18.07
N GLU A 789 4.74 -5.84 -16.83
CA GLU A 789 3.89 -6.20 -15.72
C GLU A 789 2.40 -5.96 -16.01
N SER A 790 2.08 -4.91 -16.79
CA SER A 790 0.73 -4.60 -17.27
C SER A 790 0.07 -5.74 -18.04
N LEU A 791 0.83 -6.44 -18.88
CA LEU A 791 0.31 -7.59 -19.63
C LEU A 791 -0.01 -8.77 -18.72
N ILE A 792 0.83 -9.01 -17.68
CA ILE A 792 0.59 -10.07 -16.69
C ILE A 792 -0.64 -9.75 -15.85
N ASN A 793 -0.83 -8.50 -15.47
CA ASN A 793 -1.94 -8.06 -14.64
C ASN A 793 -3.31 -8.22 -15.30
N CYS A 794 -3.36 -8.33 -16.63
CA CYS A 794 -4.60 -8.58 -17.37
C CYS A 794 -4.86 -10.07 -17.66
N LEU A 795 -3.94 -10.98 -17.31
CA LEU A 795 -4.10 -12.39 -17.63
C LEU A 795 -5.20 -13.06 -16.80
N SER A 796 -5.99 -13.89 -17.49
CA SER A 796 -6.98 -14.77 -16.87
C SER A 796 -6.63 -16.23 -17.12
N TYR A 797 -6.13 -16.89 -16.08
CA TYR A 797 -5.79 -18.30 -16.15
C TYR A 797 -7.07 -19.16 -16.08
N ARG A 798 -7.28 -20.00 -17.09
CA ARG A 798 -8.45 -20.89 -17.15
C ARG A 798 -8.33 -22.06 -16.19
N THR A 799 -7.14 -22.65 -16.08
CA THR A 799 -6.85 -23.77 -15.17
C THR A 799 -5.70 -23.39 -14.26
N ASN A 800 -5.92 -23.38 -12.96
CA ASN A 800 -4.89 -23.17 -11.96
C ASN A 800 -4.56 -24.52 -11.31
N ILE A 801 -3.26 -24.81 -11.14
CA ILE A 801 -2.80 -25.94 -10.35
C ILE A 801 -2.38 -25.38 -9.00
N GLU A 802 -3.05 -25.81 -7.94
CA GLU A 802 -2.99 -25.14 -6.62
C GLU A 802 -2.77 -26.15 -5.48
N CYS A 803 -2.45 -25.61 -4.30
CA CYS A 803 -2.39 -26.41 -3.08
C CYS A 803 -3.74 -27.05 -2.76
N VAL A 804 -3.69 -28.17 -2.05
CA VAL A 804 -4.85 -28.84 -1.50
C VAL A 804 -4.78 -28.76 0.03
N TYR A 805 -5.92 -28.61 0.67
CA TYR A 805 -6.02 -28.38 2.12
C TYR A 805 -6.76 -29.55 2.77
N LEU A 806 -6.12 -30.19 3.73
CA LEU A 806 -6.80 -31.13 4.62
C LEU A 806 -7.30 -30.36 5.83
N ARG A 807 -8.57 -30.50 6.17
CA ARG A 807 -9.21 -29.77 7.27
C ARG A 807 -10.00 -30.68 8.20
N GLY A 808 -10.08 -30.30 9.48
CA GLY A 808 -10.85 -31.07 10.46
C GLY A 808 -10.37 -30.90 11.90
N ASP A 809 -10.91 -31.76 12.78
CA ASP A 809 -10.48 -31.84 14.18
C ASP A 809 -9.33 -32.85 14.30
N PHE A 810 -8.12 -32.34 14.09
CA PHE A 810 -6.87 -33.09 14.16
C PHE A 810 -5.70 -32.19 14.59
N GLY A 811 -4.61 -32.80 15.02
CA GLY A 811 -3.31 -32.15 15.15
C GLY A 811 -2.40 -32.54 14.00
N VAL A 812 -1.36 -31.73 13.75
CA VAL A 812 -0.29 -32.02 12.79
C VAL A 812 1.01 -32.24 13.56
N LYS A 813 1.55 -33.45 13.50
CA LYS A 813 2.91 -33.73 13.94
C LYS A 813 3.88 -33.26 12.88
N ALA A 814 4.86 -32.47 13.27
CA ALA A 814 5.94 -31.98 12.42
C ALA A 814 7.31 -32.48 12.89
N GLY A 815 8.34 -32.22 12.11
CA GLY A 815 9.72 -32.37 12.52
C GLY A 815 10.12 -31.42 13.65
N ALA A 816 11.43 -31.37 13.97
CA ALA A 816 11.91 -30.43 14.97
C ALA A 816 11.86 -29.00 14.44
N PHE A 817 11.36 -28.09 15.25
CA PHE A 817 11.37 -26.67 14.93
C PHE A 817 12.66 -25.99 15.41
N ARG A 818 13.15 -25.05 14.63
CA ARG A 818 14.21 -24.11 15.01
C ARG A 818 13.69 -22.68 14.92
N GLU A 819 14.32 -21.78 15.66
CA GLU A 819 14.03 -20.36 15.57
C GLU A 819 14.43 -19.82 14.19
N GLY A 820 13.53 -19.07 13.55
CA GLY A 820 13.78 -18.24 12.40
C GLY A 820 14.03 -16.80 12.80
N GLU A 821 14.08 -15.91 11.82
CA GLU A 821 14.15 -14.48 12.06
C GLU A 821 12.80 -13.93 12.50
N LYS A 822 12.81 -12.80 13.22
CA LYS A 822 11.62 -12.10 13.73
C LYS A 822 10.66 -13.06 14.47
N HIS A 823 9.48 -13.29 13.92
CA HIS A 823 8.41 -14.07 14.54
C HIS A 823 8.22 -15.46 13.94
N THR A 824 9.23 -16.01 13.26
CA THR A 824 9.10 -17.25 12.53
C THR A 824 9.69 -18.46 13.25
N LEU A 825 9.13 -19.63 12.90
CA LEU A 825 9.60 -20.96 13.26
C LEU A 825 9.83 -21.74 11.99
N ILE A 826 10.95 -22.40 11.89
CA ILE A 826 11.37 -23.13 10.69
C ILE A 826 11.43 -24.63 11.00
N THR A 827 10.87 -25.45 10.13
CA THR A 827 10.95 -26.92 10.20
C THR A 827 11.08 -27.51 8.80
N SER A 828 11.64 -28.71 8.71
CA SER A 828 11.63 -29.50 7.47
C SER A 828 10.29 -30.23 7.30
N ASP A 829 10.02 -30.74 6.09
CA ASP A 829 8.90 -31.61 5.79
C ASP A 829 8.84 -32.84 6.71
N GLY A 830 7.75 -33.58 6.70
CA GLY A 830 7.51 -34.77 7.52
C GLY A 830 6.25 -34.64 8.36
N PHE A 831 5.25 -33.91 7.86
CA PHE A 831 3.99 -33.70 8.53
C PHE A 831 3.12 -34.97 8.52
N ALA A 832 2.49 -35.27 9.66
CA ALA A 832 1.54 -36.34 9.76
C ALA A 832 0.34 -35.95 10.63
N ILE A 833 -0.86 -36.38 10.22
CA ILE A 833 -2.08 -36.16 10.95
C ILE A 833 -2.09 -37.06 12.22
N VAL A 834 -2.45 -36.43 13.34
CA VAL A 834 -2.63 -37.06 14.66
C VAL A 834 -3.92 -36.52 15.31
N PRO A 835 -4.46 -37.12 16.36
CA PRO A 835 -5.56 -36.52 17.13
C PRO A 835 -5.19 -35.14 17.71
N SER A 836 -6.15 -34.21 17.76
CA SER A 836 -6.00 -32.90 18.36
C SER A 836 -5.73 -32.97 19.88
N LYS A 837 -4.97 -32.02 20.41
CA LYS A 837 -4.75 -31.82 21.83
C LYS A 837 -5.81 -30.88 22.42
N LYS A 838 -6.29 -31.20 23.63
CA LYS A 838 -7.19 -30.31 24.37
C LYS A 838 -6.47 -29.36 25.33
N LYS A 839 -5.23 -29.64 25.66
CA LYS A 839 -4.38 -28.79 26.50
C LYS A 839 -3.06 -28.59 25.82
N VAL A 840 -2.59 -27.34 25.77
CA VAL A 840 -1.42 -26.91 25.01
C VAL A 840 -0.61 -25.86 25.75
N HIS A 841 0.65 -25.74 25.39
CA HIS A 841 1.45 -24.58 25.74
C HIS A 841 1.09 -23.40 24.82
N ILE A 842 0.63 -22.28 25.40
CA ILE A 842 0.06 -21.15 24.68
C ILE A 842 1.07 -20.41 23.77
N GLY A 843 2.37 -20.51 24.04
CA GLY A 843 3.45 -19.88 23.25
C GLY A 843 4.04 -20.78 22.16
N ALA A 844 3.57 -22.03 22.03
CA ALA A 844 4.20 -23.02 21.16
C ALA A 844 3.20 -23.78 20.27
N LEU A 845 2.14 -23.12 19.85
CA LEU A 845 1.00 -23.76 19.16
C LEU A 845 1.41 -24.51 17.89
N ALA A 846 2.37 -24.00 17.11
CA ALA A 846 2.90 -24.72 15.95
C ALA A 846 3.51 -26.08 16.34
N GLN A 847 4.22 -26.15 17.48
CA GLN A 847 4.84 -27.36 18.01
C GLN A 847 3.82 -28.27 18.71
N GLU A 848 2.70 -27.73 19.12
CA GLU A 848 1.61 -28.42 19.81
C GLU A 848 0.59 -29.05 18.85
N GLY A 849 0.83 -29.01 17.54
CA GLY A 849 -0.01 -29.64 16.53
C GLY A 849 -0.76 -28.66 15.62
N TYR A 850 -0.43 -27.38 15.66
CA TYR A 850 -1.14 -26.35 14.91
C TYR A 850 -0.22 -25.49 14.01
N PRO A 851 0.74 -26.08 13.24
CA PRO A 851 1.65 -25.30 12.41
C PRO A 851 0.93 -24.57 11.26
N PHE A 852 -0.08 -25.20 10.64
CA PHE A 852 -0.86 -24.65 9.54
C PHE A 852 -2.20 -24.03 9.99
N PHE A 853 -2.32 -23.65 11.26
CA PHE A 853 -3.59 -23.13 11.76
C PHE A 853 -3.92 -21.74 11.24
N GLY A 854 -5.11 -21.60 10.66
CA GLY A 854 -5.71 -20.34 10.24
C GLY A 854 -7.15 -20.26 10.71
N GLY A 855 -7.43 -19.47 11.75
CA GLY A 855 -8.77 -19.39 12.32
C GLY A 855 -8.76 -18.84 13.75
N ARG A 856 -9.80 -19.17 14.50
CA ARG A 856 -10.00 -18.72 15.88
C ARG A 856 -9.77 -19.89 16.85
N MET A 857 -9.12 -19.59 17.97
CA MET A 857 -8.90 -20.57 19.04
C MET A 857 -9.18 -19.91 20.39
N THR A 858 -10.03 -20.55 21.22
CA THR A 858 -10.40 -20.07 22.55
C THR A 858 -9.71 -20.89 23.63
N PHE A 859 -8.93 -20.19 24.43
CA PHE A 859 -8.22 -20.73 25.60
C PHE A 859 -8.94 -20.35 26.88
N ARG A 860 -9.07 -21.31 27.81
CA ARG A 860 -9.58 -21.08 29.13
C ARG A 860 -8.47 -21.07 30.16
N PHE A 861 -8.46 -20.01 30.96
CA PHE A 861 -7.57 -19.83 32.09
C PHE A 861 -8.36 -19.77 33.40
N HIS A 862 -7.81 -20.40 34.45
CA HIS A 862 -8.28 -20.27 35.81
C HIS A 862 -7.35 -19.32 36.56
N VAL A 863 -7.86 -18.16 36.94
CA VAL A 863 -7.07 -17.04 37.46
C VAL A 863 -7.54 -16.68 38.87
N THR A 864 -6.61 -16.65 39.83
CA THR A 864 -6.88 -16.13 41.17
C THR A 864 -6.57 -14.61 41.19
N ALA A 865 -7.55 -13.82 41.59
CA ALA A 865 -7.48 -12.37 41.62
C ALA A 865 -7.87 -11.82 42.99
N ASP A 866 -7.42 -10.61 43.31
CA ASP A 866 -7.83 -9.86 44.51
C ASP A 866 -9.15 -9.12 44.32
N GLY A 867 -9.60 -8.96 43.08
CA GLY A 867 -10.81 -8.25 42.68
C GLY A 867 -10.62 -6.73 42.59
N THR A 868 -9.38 -6.26 42.62
CA THR A 868 -9.01 -4.85 42.48
C THR A 868 -8.27 -4.56 41.17
N GLU A 869 -7.89 -5.62 40.43
CA GLU A 869 -7.18 -5.53 39.17
C GLU A 869 -8.09 -4.92 38.10
N THR A 870 -7.50 -4.05 37.31
CA THR A 870 -8.21 -3.30 36.28
C THR A 870 -7.79 -3.67 34.88
N MET A 871 -6.63 -4.29 34.70
CA MET A 871 -6.06 -4.58 33.38
C MET A 871 -5.62 -6.05 33.29
N LEU A 872 -5.94 -6.65 32.13
CA LEU A 872 -5.44 -7.94 31.70
C LEU A 872 -4.53 -7.74 30.50
N ARG A 873 -3.25 -8.12 30.60
CA ARG A 873 -2.27 -8.04 29.52
C ARG A 873 -2.18 -9.40 28.83
N LEU A 874 -2.14 -9.36 27.51
CA LEU A 874 -2.15 -10.49 26.59
C LEU A 874 -0.90 -10.44 25.68
N PRO A 875 0.32 -10.56 26.23
CA PRO A 875 1.50 -10.54 25.39
C PRO A 875 1.52 -11.76 24.46
N GLY A 876 1.90 -11.54 23.19
CA GLY A 876 1.92 -12.60 22.18
C GLY A 876 1.76 -12.09 20.77
N ARG A 877 1.71 -13.02 19.80
CA ARG A 877 1.41 -12.73 18.39
C ARG A 877 0.09 -13.32 17.97
N TYR A 878 -0.84 -12.46 17.64
CA TYR A 878 -2.19 -12.76 17.15
C TYR A 878 -2.72 -11.52 16.41
N ALA A 879 -3.71 -11.69 15.55
CA ALA A 879 -4.34 -10.55 14.89
C ALA A 879 -5.16 -9.74 15.90
N ILE A 880 -6.22 -10.35 16.44
CA ILE A 880 -7.05 -9.75 17.49
C ILE A 880 -7.29 -10.76 18.61
N ALA A 881 -7.68 -10.26 19.80
CA ALA A 881 -8.15 -11.10 20.88
C ALA A 881 -9.55 -10.67 21.33
N LYS A 882 -10.35 -11.62 21.79
CA LYS A 882 -11.61 -11.36 22.53
C LYS A 882 -11.52 -11.99 23.90
N VAL A 883 -11.82 -11.22 24.93
CA VAL A 883 -11.72 -11.63 26.33
C VAL A 883 -13.11 -11.71 26.95
N ARG A 884 -13.40 -12.83 27.63
CA ARG A 884 -14.62 -13.03 28.41
C ARG A 884 -14.29 -13.46 29.82
N VAL A 885 -14.66 -12.65 30.80
CA VAL A 885 -14.42 -12.92 32.23
C VAL A 885 -15.69 -13.47 32.87
N ASN A 886 -15.58 -14.60 33.55
CA ASN A 886 -16.67 -15.26 34.30
C ASN A 886 -17.97 -15.46 33.49
N GLY A 887 -17.84 -15.70 32.16
CA GLY A 887 -18.99 -15.91 31.28
C GLY A 887 -19.76 -14.61 30.97
N GLY A 888 -19.23 -13.44 31.26
CA GLY A 888 -19.79 -12.12 30.95
C GLY A 888 -19.71 -11.76 29.47
N ALA A 889 -19.89 -10.47 29.16
CA ALA A 889 -19.76 -9.94 27.79
C ALA A 889 -18.31 -10.06 27.28
N GLU A 890 -18.16 -10.26 25.98
CA GLU A 890 -16.85 -10.22 25.32
C GLU A 890 -16.35 -8.77 25.18
N LYS A 891 -15.07 -8.60 25.40
CA LYS A 891 -14.33 -7.37 25.07
C LYS A 891 -13.31 -7.68 24.00
N MET A 892 -13.28 -6.90 22.92
CA MET A 892 -12.31 -7.02 21.84
C MET A 892 -11.05 -6.20 22.17
N VAL A 893 -9.89 -6.78 21.84
CA VAL A 893 -8.56 -6.16 21.95
C VAL A 893 -7.93 -6.22 20.56
N MET A 894 -7.81 -5.06 19.90
CA MET A 894 -7.35 -4.96 18.52
C MET A 894 -6.04 -4.17 18.39
N PHE A 895 -6.00 -2.95 18.90
CA PHE A 895 -4.88 -2.03 18.72
C PHE A 895 -3.85 -2.05 19.84
N ASP A 896 -4.12 -2.81 20.88
CA ASP A 896 -3.28 -2.98 22.07
C ASP A 896 -3.15 -4.47 22.40
N THR A 897 -2.44 -4.78 23.47
CA THR A 897 -2.35 -6.10 24.09
C THR A 897 -2.97 -6.08 25.50
N VAL A 898 -3.75 -5.07 25.82
CA VAL A 898 -4.33 -4.83 27.15
C VAL A 898 -5.85 -4.78 27.07
N CYS A 899 -6.51 -5.52 27.93
CA CYS A 899 -7.96 -5.50 28.09
C CYS A 899 -8.31 -4.86 29.43
N ASP A 900 -9.18 -3.86 29.43
CA ASP A 900 -9.79 -3.34 30.66
C ASP A 900 -10.74 -4.37 31.28
N VAL A 901 -10.39 -4.88 32.45
CA VAL A 901 -11.17 -5.86 33.23
C VAL A 901 -11.74 -5.27 34.51
N SER A 902 -11.77 -3.92 34.63
CA SER A 902 -12.27 -3.22 35.80
C SER A 902 -13.67 -3.71 36.20
N GLY A 903 -13.79 -4.18 37.45
CA GLY A 903 -15.04 -4.66 38.01
C GLY A 903 -15.55 -6.00 37.46
N LEU A 904 -14.80 -6.68 36.59
CA LEU A 904 -15.17 -8.01 36.03
C LEU A 904 -14.60 -9.17 36.85
N LEU A 905 -13.43 -8.97 37.43
CA LEU A 905 -12.80 -9.94 38.32
C LEU A 905 -13.38 -9.85 39.74
N LYS A 906 -13.57 -10.98 40.38
CA LYS A 906 -13.95 -11.10 41.78
C LYS A 906 -12.77 -11.63 42.57
N LYS A 907 -12.79 -11.37 43.92
CA LYS A 907 -11.78 -11.93 44.79
C LYS A 907 -11.87 -13.45 44.85
N GLY A 908 -10.73 -14.09 44.61
CA GLY A 908 -10.63 -15.56 44.54
C GLY A 908 -10.59 -16.05 43.10
N ASP A 909 -11.14 -17.23 42.83
CA ASP A 909 -11.04 -17.89 41.53
C ASP A 909 -11.96 -17.27 40.48
N ASN A 910 -11.41 -17.01 39.30
CA ASN A 910 -12.09 -16.51 38.12
C ASN A 910 -11.79 -17.38 36.89
N THR A 911 -12.72 -17.40 35.97
CA THR A 911 -12.51 -18.00 34.64
C THR A 911 -12.34 -16.89 33.61
N VAL A 912 -11.25 -16.95 32.86
CA VAL A 912 -10.97 -16.03 31.76
C VAL A 912 -10.86 -16.83 30.47
N ASP A 913 -11.79 -16.63 29.54
CA ASP A 913 -11.73 -17.18 28.19
C ASP A 913 -11.13 -16.13 27.25
N VAL A 914 -10.08 -16.51 26.54
CA VAL A 914 -9.38 -15.66 25.56
C VAL A 914 -9.47 -16.34 24.20
N THR A 915 -10.21 -15.72 23.27
CA THR A 915 -10.28 -16.14 21.87
C THR A 915 -9.26 -15.35 21.08
N LEU A 916 -8.30 -16.05 20.48
CA LEU A 916 -7.30 -15.46 19.60
C LEU A 916 -7.65 -15.74 18.13
N TYR A 917 -7.44 -14.75 17.29
CA TYR A 917 -7.55 -14.85 15.85
C TYR A 917 -6.14 -14.93 15.26
N SER A 918 -5.85 -16.00 14.52
CA SER A 918 -4.64 -16.13 13.73
C SER A 918 -4.82 -15.45 12.35
N SER A 919 -3.89 -15.69 11.44
CA SER A 919 -3.99 -15.27 10.05
C SER A 919 -3.94 -16.48 9.11
N TYR A 920 -4.20 -16.26 7.82
CA TYR A 920 -4.02 -17.32 6.80
C TYR A 920 -2.58 -17.45 6.30
N ARG A 921 -1.60 -16.74 6.86
CA ARG A 921 -0.18 -16.89 6.51
C ARG A 921 0.30 -18.34 6.61
N ASN A 922 -0.10 -19.04 7.67
CA ASN A 922 0.27 -20.43 7.88
C ASN A 922 -0.62 -21.43 7.11
N VAL A 923 -1.59 -20.95 6.31
CA VAL A 923 -2.42 -21.76 5.42
C VAL A 923 -2.04 -21.59 3.96
N PHE A 924 -1.82 -20.34 3.53
CA PHE A 924 -1.59 -19.97 2.14
C PHE A 924 -0.13 -19.65 1.82
N GLY A 925 0.73 -19.47 2.81
CA GLY A 925 2.14 -19.16 2.64
C GLY A 925 2.42 -17.65 2.47
N PRO A 926 3.59 -17.30 1.90
CA PRO A 926 4.63 -18.18 1.34
C PRO A 926 5.40 -18.98 2.41
N PHE A 927 5.60 -20.27 2.23
CA PHE A 927 6.25 -21.12 3.25
C PHE A 927 7.77 -21.25 3.05
N HIS A 928 8.26 -21.15 1.81
CA HIS A 928 9.56 -21.68 1.41
C HIS A 928 10.65 -20.63 1.24
N PHE A 929 10.46 -19.43 1.81
CA PHE A 929 11.44 -18.36 1.85
C PHE A 929 12.14 -18.28 3.21
N ALA A 930 12.67 -19.41 3.68
CA ALA A 930 13.29 -19.53 5.00
C ALA A 930 14.56 -18.67 5.20
N LYS A 931 15.12 -18.11 4.12
CA LYS A 931 16.24 -17.16 4.17
C LYS A 931 15.79 -15.73 4.48
N ASP A 932 14.60 -15.37 4.04
CA ASP A 932 13.92 -14.10 4.33
C ASP A 932 12.42 -14.35 4.53
N PRO A 933 12.04 -14.92 5.68
CA PRO A 933 10.67 -15.37 5.92
C PRO A 933 9.65 -14.25 6.16
N GLU A 934 10.11 -13.03 6.39
CA GLU A 934 9.30 -11.83 6.55
C GLU A 934 9.88 -10.68 5.70
N PRO A 935 9.74 -10.75 4.37
CA PRO A 935 10.25 -9.70 3.50
C PRO A 935 9.49 -8.38 3.74
N PHE A 936 10.11 -7.26 3.34
CA PHE A 936 9.50 -5.93 3.39
C PHE A 936 8.13 -5.89 2.71
N GLY A 937 8.01 -6.52 1.55
CA GLY A 937 6.78 -6.61 0.77
C GLY A 937 6.56 -8.01 0.23
N VAL A 938 5.32 -8.49 0.30
CA VAL A 938 4.92 -9.81 -0.19
C VAL A 938 4.28 -9.65 -1.56
N SER A 939 5.04 -9.96 -2.62
CA SER A 939 4.60 -9.92 -4.01
C SER A 939 4.11 -11.29 -4.49
N PRO A 940 3.36 -11.37 -5.60
CA PRO A 940 2.97 -12.64 -6.23
C PRO A 940 4.16 -13.56 -6.54
N ASP A 941 5.31 -13.02 -6.90
CA ASP A 941 6.52 -13.78 -7.25
C ASP A 941 7.09 -14.57 -6.07
N LEU A 942 6.97 -14.03 -4.84
CA LEU A 942 7.36 -14.74 -3.63
C LEU A 942 6.56 -16.02 -3.38
N PHE A 943 5.36 -16.11 -3.91
CA PHE A 943 4.55 -17.34 -3.83
C PHE A 943 4.80 -18.25 -5.02
N SER A 944 4.81 -17.70 -6.24
CA SER A 944 4.85 -18.47 -7.47
C SER A 944 6.26 -18.89 -7.88
N GLY A 945 7.26 -18.05 -7.65
CA GLY A 945 8.62 -18.23 -8.14
C GLY A 945 8.72 -18.29 -9.68
N TYR A 946 7.70 -17.79 -10.40
CA TYR A 946 7.71 -17.78 -11.86
C TYR A 946 8.92 -17.02 -12.40
N GLY A 947 9.52 -17.53 -13.48
CA GLY A 947 10.78 -17.02 -14.02
C GLY A 947 12.06 -17.56 -13.33
N TRP A 948 11.94 -18.16 -12.14
CA TRP A 948 13.09 -18.65 -11.37
C TRP A 948 13.22 -20.16 -11.34
N TRP A 949 12.17 -20.90 -11.75
CA TRP A 949 12.19 -22.36 -11.77
C TRP A 949 13.09 -22.90 -12.88
N LYS A 950 13.95 -23.86 -12.54
CA LYS A 950 14.73 -24.65 -13.49
C LYS A 950 13.91 -25.84 -14.00
N GLU A 951 14.37 -26.47 -15.10
CA GLU A 951 13.67 -27.61 -15.70
C GLU A 951 13.52 -28.81 -14.75
N ASP A 952 14.45 -28.96 -13.81
CA ASP A 952 14.42 -30.01 -12.79
C ASP A 952 13.47 -29.70 -11.62
N GLY A 953 12.82 -28.53 -11.64
CA GLY A 953 11.91 -28.07 -10.58
C GLY A 953 12.64 -27.51 -9.36
N THR A 954 13.90 -27.07 -9.48
CA THR A 954 14.62 -26.35 -8.44
C THR A 954 14.57 -24.83 -8.68
N CYS A 955 14.65 -24.06 -7.59
CA CYS A 955 14.72 -22.61 -7.61
C CYS A 955 15.66 -22.12 -6.51
N GLU A 956 16.56 -21.19 -6.82
CA GLU A 956 17.56 -20.73 -5.84
C GLU A 956 16.98 -19.90 -4.69
N HIS A 957 15.83 -19.31 -4.90
CA HIS A 957 15.10 -18.53 -3.90
C HIS A 957 14.18 -19.40 -3.02
N TYR A 958 13.94 -20.64 -3.40
CA TYR A 958 13.06 -21.58 -2.73
C TYR A 958 13.87 -22.57 -1.89
N THR A 959 13.40 -22.87 -0.67
CA THR A 959 13.98 -23.87 0.23
C THR A 959 12.98 -24.98 0.53
N ASP A 960 13.45 -26.19 0.83
CA ASP A 960 12.57 -27.28 1.25
C ASP A 960 12.07 -27.11 2.71
N ASP A 961 12.65 -26.19 3.47
CA ASP A 961 12.20 -25.86 4.82
C ASP A 961 10.92 -25.01 4.77
N TYR A 962 10.05 -25.23 5.76
CA TYR A 962 8.85 -24.43 5.98
C TYR A 962 9.09 -23.36 7.04
N ALA A 963 8.78 -22.13 6.72
CA ALA A 963 8.75 -21.00 7.65
C ALA A 963 7.32 -20.68 8.06
N PHE A 964 7.00 -20.92 9.32
CA PHE A 964 5.70 -20.59 9.93
C PHE A 964 5.80 -19.35 10.79
N VAL A 965 4.78 -18.51 10.75
CA VAL A 965 4.67 -17.38 11.68
C VAL A 965 4.10 -17.87 13.01
N ARG A 966 4.70 -17.40 14.11
CA ARG A 966 4.22 -17.73 15.46
C ARG A 966 2.80 -17.24 15.65
N PHE A 967 2.02 -18.03 16.37
CA PHE A 967 0.68 -17.71 16.82
C PHE A 967 0.52 -18.14 18.26
N GLY A 968 -0.10 -17.30 19.09
CA GLY A 968 -0.41 -17.60 20.47
C GLY A 968 0.03 -16.51 21.46
N LEU A 969 -0.27 -16.73 22.74
CA LEU A 969 0.17 -15.88 23.84
C LEU A 969 1.55 -16.32 24.34
N THR A 970 2.35 -15.38 24.79
CA THR A 970 3.59 -15.65 25.53
C THR A 970 3.41 -15.54 27.05
N GLY A 971 2.26 -15.07 27.51
CA GLY A 971 1.89 -14.96 28.90
C GLY A 971 0.45 -14.47 29.08
N LEU A 972 0.02 -14.38 30.32
CA LEU A 972 -1.20 -13.72 30.77
C LEU A 972 -0.89 -13.04 32.07
N GLU A 973 -1.15 -11.72 32.16
CA GLU A 973 -0.74 -10.91 33.29
C GLU A 973 -1.89 -10.02 33.78
N LEU A 974 -2.00 -9.81 35.11
CA LEU A 974 -2.93 -8.88 35.70
C LEU A 974 -2.21 -7.68 36.30
N ALA A 975 -2.85 -6.50 36.24
CA ALA A 975 -2.39 -5.25 36.87
C ALA A 975 -3.55 -4.47 37.52
#